data_77f58cf1b3dbe40dc302c902cc1be740
#
_entry.id   77f58cf1b3dbe40dc302c902cc1be740
#
_cell.length_a   1.000
_cell.length_b   1.000
_cell.length_c   1.000
_cell.angle_alpha   90.00
_cell.angle_beta   90.00
_cell.angle_gamma   90.00
#
_symmetry.space_group_name_H-M   'P 1'
#
loop_
_entity.id
_entity.type
_entity.pdbx_description
1 polymer ?
#
loop_
_entity_poly.entity_id
_entity_poly.type
_entity_poly.pdbx_seq_one_letter_code
_entity_poly.pdbx_strand_id
1 'polypeptide(L)'
;MSHRVLFAVLFAATSLSGCAAQDAIGSSEPAIAELDPSSAAERFGGAVLSKNALATAVRAPNGTPLGLDGYETPRDALEAGDMAAFIAFTSEAFEDGEAPDGIGPFILAVDRIADGDLDAARLFLSSEDASAYGELLGDFATAWLLAIEGDVSGAISAQRRASAALPGLTGDLSLASMLEAAGREEEALAVYASLTPARIEAPEHEFDPQGLIFTHVQMVVSRRTLLLQRMGRIEEAKDVYRTLAAAEPERAVQYDAAINSLETGRGLDTEPLTMMGGFARSISDLSLAFYQQDLIRNAMVGRRLRGLNEQRATFDQLALLVDPTSETLREIVVGTLANEALYKGAAHTALTAPEPEASLQIAAAQSLLMDDQPDPARDAIAKAIDIADEDDQLSVYSGAIGLHALMGDEERALSLADTAITLVTNPAEEAGFNGMKASILQQFGRYEDAVVFASRARDLDNTHDRRMALANVMGEAGMIDRAIRLLQIERLKRPDDPYMLNTYGYFLLQHTEGYDEAFKVLYLANALASNNPYIADSLGWAYFKLGHLEDAKRLIELARDELAPQKHWEIEDHLGDILWYMDDQEGARRAWETSLAEFPPEEVRKTILEKLDAGLSVPAPEKQPLPRVDAEPADLESRET
;
A
#
# COMPACT_ATOMS: atom_id res chain seq x y z
N MET A 1 5.92 16.22 18.28
CA MET A 1 4.71 15.37 18.14
C MET A 1 5.02 14.33 17.09
N SER A 2 4.97 13.11 17.41
CA SER A 2 5.60 12.03 16.68
C SER A 2 4.71 11.44 15.57
N HIS A 3 5.25 11.34 14.36
CA HIS A 3 4.58 11.17 13.07
C HIS A 3 4.08 9.75 12.71
N ARG A 4 4.27 8.74 13.57
CA ARG A 4 3.93 7.34 13.25
C ARG A 4 2.51 6.88 13.60
N VAL A 5 1.75 7.66 14.36
CA VAL A 5 0.39 7.29 14.84
C VAL A 5 -0.66 7.32 13.72
N LEU A 6 -0.38 7.93 12.57
CA LEU A 6 -1.38 8.16 11.54
C LEU A 6 -1.51 7.08 10.48
N PHE A 7 -0.50 6.22 10.31
CA PHE A 7 -0.63 5.09 9.39
C PHE A 7 -1.75 4.13 9.79
N ALA A 8 -2.12 4.09 11.08
CA ALA A 8 -3.19 3.22 11.57
C ALA A 8 -4.61 3.75 11.31
N VAL A 9 -4.80 5.06 11.14
CA VAL A 9 -6.15 5.66 11.03
C VAL A 9 -6.59 5.82 9.57
N LEU A 10 -5.67 6.07 8.63
CA LEU A 10 -6.01 6.18 7.20
C LEU A 10 -6.03 4.83 6.46
N PHE A 11 -5.29 3.82 6.96
CA PHE A 11 -5.33 2.46 6.40
C PHE A 11 -6.42 1.56 7.01
N ALA A 12 -7.00 1.91 8.15
CA ALA A 12 -8.13 1.17 8.75
C ALA A 12 -9.43 1.26 7.94
N ALA A 13 -9.50 2.12 6.92
CA ALA A 13 -10.65 2.21 6.02
C ALA A 13 -10.57 1.29 4.79
N THR A 14 -9.42 0.64 4.52
CA THR A 14 -9.24 -0.19 3.31
C THR A 14 -8.62 -1.57 3.50
N SER A 15 -8.32 -2.01 4.73
CA SER A 15 -7.72 -3.33 4.96
C SER A 15 -8.45 -4.15 6.03
N LEU A 16 -9.63 -4.65 5.67
CA LEU A 16 -10.26 -5.78 6.35
C LEU A 16 -10.33 -6.92 5.34
N SER A 17 -9.33 -7.77 5.32
CA SER A 17 -9.44 -9.23 5.10
C SER A 17 -8.07 -9.86 4.87
N GLY A 18 -7.79 -10.91 5.61
CA GLY A 18 -6.85 -11.94 5.23
C GLY A 18 -5.76 -12.24 6.25
N CYS A 19 -6.06 -13.10 7.21
CA CYS A 19 -5.07 -13.97 7.84
C CYS A 19 -5.58 -15.39 7.73
N ALA A 20 -4.83 -16.26 7.11
CA ALA A 20 -4.57 -17.63 7.55
C ALA A 20 -3.76 -18.38 6.48
N ALA A 21 -2.78 -19.04 6.92
CA ALA A 21 -2.33 -20.42 6.70
C ALA A 21 -0.86 -20.58 6.32
N GLN A 22 -0.16 -21.27 7.19
CA GLN A 22 1.12 -21.93 6.93
C GLN A 22 0.84 -23.43 6.80
N ASP A 23 1.36 -24.05 5.76
CA ASP A 23 2.17 -25.25 5.69
C ASP A 23 2.00 -26.02 4.36
N ALA A 24 3.13 -26.54 3.88
CA ALA A 24 3.34 -27.54 2.83
C ALA A 24 3.75 -27.05 1.44
N ILE A 25 5.07 -27.06 1.18
CA ILE A 25 5.63 -26.86 -0.16
C ILE A 25 6.54 -28.02 -0.52
N GLY A 26 6.17 -28.69 -1.60
CA GLY A 26 7.07 -29.56 -2.37
C GLY A 26 7.86 -28.72 -3.37
N SER A 27 9.18 -28.86 -3.32
CA SER A 27 10.14 -28.16 -4.17
C SER A 27 10.07 -28.60 -5.63
N SER A 28 9.85 -27.68 -6.55
CA SER A 28 10.32 -27.79 -7.94
C SER A 28 10.83 -26.42 -8.37
N GLU A 29 12.15 -26.27 -8.42
CA GLU A 29 12.81 -25.16 -9.07
C GLU A 29 12.47 -25.17 -10.57
N PRO A 30 12.02 -24.07 -11.17
CA PRO A 30 12.06 -23.93 -12.62
C PRO A 30 13.53 -23.73 -13.02
N ALA A 31 14.08 -24.66 -13.77
CA ALA A 31 15.38 -24.54 -14.38
C ALA A 31 15.41 -23.28 -15.27
N ILE A 32 16.25 -22.32 -14.91
CA ILE A 32 16.67 -21.26 -15.83
C ILE A 32 17.46 -21.96 -16.92
N ALA A 33 16.92 -22.03 -18.14
CA ALA A 33 17.65 -22.54 -19.28
C ALA A 33 18.91 -21.66 -19.46
N GLU A 34 20.08 -22.27 -19.50
CA GLU A 34 21.31 -21.60 -19.85
C GLU A 34 21.16 -20.99 -21.25
N LEU A 35 21.16 -19.66 -21.31
CA LEU A 35 21.10 -18.90 -22.55
C LEU A 35 22.51 -18.83 -23.14
N ASP A 36 22.62 -19.10 -24.42
CA ASP A 36 23.87 -19.13 -25.19
C ASP A 36 24.43 -17.70 -25.35
N PRO A 37 25.70 -17.43 -24.94
CA PRO A 37 26.31 -16.10 -25.06
C PRO A 37 26.47 -15.55 -26.49
N SER A 38 26.23 -16.34 -27.52
CA SER A 38 26.31 -15.90 -28.93
C SER A 38 25.14 -14.98 -29.36
N SER A 39 24.13 -14.82 -28.53
CA SER A 39 22.88 -14.13 -28.89
C SER A 39 23.01 -12.61 -29.07
N ALA A 40 23.96 -11.95 -28.38
CA ALA A 40 24.12 -10.49 -28.45
C ALA A 40 24.69 -10.03 -29.83
N ALA A 41 25.60 -10.78 -30.42
CA ALA A 41 26.21 -10.47 -31.72
C ALA A 41 25.25 -10.67 -32.91
N GLU A 42 24.26 -11.56 -32.78
CA GLU A 42 23.26 -11.81 -33.83
C GLU A 42 22.19 -10.74 -33.89
N ARG A 43 21.95 -9.98 -32.82
CA ARG A 43 20.87 -8.98 -32.72
C ARG A 43 21.09 -7.77 -33.65
N PHE A 44 22.33 -7.35 -33.85
CA PHE A 44 22.67 -6.11 -34.60
C PHE A 44 23.74 -6.31 -35.70
N GLY A 45 23.85 -7.47 -36.27
CA GLY A 45 24.71 -7.68 -37.46
C GLY A 45 26.20 -7.77 -37.21
N GLY A 46 26.63 -8.25 -36.03
CA GLY A 46 27.98 -8.77 -35.81
C GLY A 46 29.11 -7.76 -35.56
N ALA A 47 28.80 -6.51 -35.22
CA ALA A 47 29.81 -5.53 -34.83
C ALA A 47 29.93 -5.42 -33.30
N VAL A 48 30.98 -6.02 -32.75
CA VAL A 48 31.41 -5.78 -31.37
C VAL A 48 31.93 -4.36 -31.26
N LEU A 49 31.26 -3.52 -30.46
CA LEU A 49 31.60 -2.12 -30.29
C LEU A 49 32.76 -1.96 -29.31
N SER A 50 33.72 -1.12 -29.66
CA SER A 50 34.86 -0.83 -28.79
C SER A 50 34.41 -0.03 -27.55
N LYS A 51 35.09 -0.21 -26.40
CA LYS A 51 34.89 0.60 -25.18
C LYS A 51 34.86 2.11 -25.46
N ASN A 52 35.59 2.60 -26.45
CA ASN A 52 35.60 4.03 -26.83
C ASN A 52 34.29 4.50 -27.48
N ALA A 53 33.55 3.65 -28.18
CA ALA A 53 32.27 4.02 -28.76
C ALA A 53 31.18 4.09 -27.67
N LEU A 54 31.23 3.20 -26.69
CA LEU A 54 30.34 3.21 -25.52
C LEU A 54 30.61 4.42 -24.62
N ALA A 55 31.89 4.75 -24.35
CA ALA A 55 32.27 5.94 -23.58
C ALA A 55 31.80 7.26 -24.23
N THR A 56 31.67 7.29 -25.56
CA THR A 56 31.13 8.47 -26.25
C THR A 56 29.61 8.57 -26.13
N ALA A 57 28.93 7.45 -26.04
CA ALA A 57 27.47 7.37 -25.85
C ALA A 57 27.02 7.73 -24.41
N VAL A 58 27.91 7.56 -23.43
CA VAL A 58 27.67 7.91 -22.02
C VAL A 58 27.65 9.42 -21.78
N ARG A 59 28.31 10.22 -22.61
CA ARG A 59 28.32 11.69 -22.46
C ARG A 59 27.02 12.31 -22.93
N ALA A 60 26.45 13.22 -22.13
CA ALA A 60 25.34 14.04 -22.54
C ALA A 60 25.63 14.74 -23.89
N PRO A 61 24.65 14.94 -24.76
CA PRO A 61 24.85 15.53 -26.09
C PRO A 61 25.58 16.89 -26.10
N ASN A 62 25.55 17.62 -25.00
CA ASN A 62 26.18 18.93 -24.80
C ASN A 62 27.49 18.90 -24.03
N GLY A 63 28.04 17.73 -23.71
CA GLY A 63 29.35 17.60 -23.04
C GLY A 63 29.42 18.09 -21.60
N THR A 64 28.28 18.35 -20.97
CA THR A 64 28.21 18.72 -19.55
C THR A 64 28.34 17.46 -18.69
N PRO A 65 29.26 17.40 -17.71
CA PRO A 65 29.28 16.31 -16.76
C PRO A 65 27.95 16.27 -16.02
N LEU A 66 27.32 15.11 -15.95
CA LEU A 66 26.14 14.90 -15.10
C LEU A 66 26.61 15.13 -13.66
N GLY A 67 25.92 16.02 -12.92
CA GLY A 67 26.35 16.41 -11.58
C GLY A 67 26.08 15.31 -10.57
N LEU A 68 27.12 14.84 -9.89
CA LEU A 68 27.03 13.96 -8.71
C LEU A 68 26.93 14.79 -7.41
N ASP A 69 26.86 16.13 -7.53
CA ASP A 69 26.91 17.06 -6.39
C ASP A 69 25.71 16.83 -5.46
N GLY A 70 25.97 16.26 -4.29
CA GLY A 70 25.01 16.13 -3.21
C GLY A 70 24.71 14.68 -2.75
N TYR A 71 25.17 13.67 -3.48
CA TYR A 71 24.95 12.27 -3.12
C TYR A 71 26.28 11.52 -2.95
N GLU A 72 26.36 10.61 -1.95
CA GLU A 72 27.55 9.80 -1.71
C GLU A 72 27.48 8.47 -2.49
N THR A 73 26.27 7.95 -2.72
CA THR A 73 26.04 6.66 -3.36
C THR A 73 24.89 6.72 -4.38
N PRO A 74 24.83 5.79 -5.36
CA PRO A 74 23.69 5.67 -6.25
C PRO A 74 22.36 5.49 -5.49
N ARG A 75 22.41 4.80 -4.37
CA ARG A 75 21.24 4.57 -3.51
C ARG A 75 20.69 5.88 -2.95
N ASP A 76 21.55 6.80 -2.51
CA ASP A 76 21.11 8.10 -1.97
C ASP A 76 20.35 8.91 -3.02
N ALA A 77 20.82 8.87 -4.28
CA ALA A 77 20.13 9.51 -5.40
C ALA A 77 18.76 8.87 -5.67
N LEU A 78 18.70 7.53 -5.67
CA LEU A 78 17.46 6.77 -5.86
C LEU A 78 16.45 7.05 -4.74
N GLU A 79 16.90 7.09 -3.50
CA GLU A 79 16.09 7.41 -2.32
C GLU A 79 15.57 8.86 -2.34
N ALA A 80 16.33 9.76 -2.94
CA ALA A 80 15.90 11.16 -3.14
C ALA A 80 14.95 11.37 -4.32
N GLY A 81 14.71 10.34 -5.15
CA GLY A 81 13.94 10.47 -6.37
C GLY A 81 14.70 11.20 -7.50
N ASP A 82 16.03 11.33 -7.38
CA ASP A 82 16.88 11.97 -8.38
C ASP A 82 17.45 10.94 -9.35
N MET A 83 16.65 10.62 -10.36
CA MET A 83 17.01 9.63 -11.38
C MET A 83 18.19 10.11 -12.25
N ALA A 84 18.36 11.42 -12.44
CA ALA A 84 19.48 11.96 -13.22
C ALA A 84 20.83 11.70 -12.51
N ALA A 85 20.89 11.91 -11.19
CA ALA A 85 22.07 11.58 -10.42
C ALA A 85 22.33 10.06 -10.36
N PHE A 86 21.27 9.25 -10.22
CA PHE A 86 21.39 7.78 -10.25
C PHE A 86 21.97 7.27 -11.58
N ILE A 87 21.51 7.81 -12.71
CA ILE A 87 22.03 7.49 -14.05
C ILE A 87 23.49 7.94 -14.19
N ALA A 88 23.88 9.09 -13.62
CA ALA A 88 25.26 9.57 -13.63
C ALA A 88 26.20 8.57 -12.91
N PHE A 89 25.82 8.08 -11.72
CA PHE A 89 26.57 7.01 -11.03
C PHE A 89 26.65 5.72 -11.85
N THR A 90 25.56 5.34 -12.50
CA THR A 90 25.53 4.14 -13.36
C THR A 90 26.47 4.31 -14.56
N SER A 91 26.52 5.51 -15.15
CA SER A 91 27.42 5.84 -16.26
C SER A 91 28.88 5.79 -15.86
N GLU A 92 29.23 6.35 -14.71
CA GLU A 92 30.61 6.32 -14.16
C GLU A 92 31.05 4.88 -13.87
N ALA A 93 30.21 4.08 -13.19
CA ALA A 93 30.49 2.69 -12.91
C ALA A 93 30.65 1.86 -14.20
N PHE A 94 29.88 2.16 -15.23
CA PHE A 94 29.98 1.52 -16.52
C PHE A 94 31.28 1.86 -17.25
N GLU A 95 31.72 3.15 -17.23
CA GLU A 95 33.00 3.59 -17.79
C GLU A 95 34.20 2.92 -17.10
N ASP A 96 34.13 2.75 -15.78
CA ASP A 96 35.19 2.08 -14.99
C ASP A 96 35.19 0.55 -15.14
N GLY A 97 34.21 0.00 -15.81
CA GLY A 97 34.05 -1.45 -15.99
C GLY A 97 33.48 -2.15 -14.74
N GLU A 98 32.89 -1.39 -13.84
CA GLU A 98 32.19 -1.84 -12.64
C GLU A 98 30.68 -1.71 -12.88
N ALA A 99 30.09 -2.51 -13.81
CA ALA A 99 28.66 -2.47 -14.04
C ALA A 99 27.91 -3.03 -12.81
N PRO A 100 27.07 -2.26 -12.12
CA PRO A 100 26.32 -2.76 -10.99
C PRO A 100 25.35 -3.86 -11.48
N ASP A 101 25.50 -5.05 -10.93
CA ASP A 101 24.64 -6.24 -11.11
C ASP A 101 24.27 -6.63 -12.56
N GLY A 102 24.99 -6.10 -13.57
CA GLY A 102 24.77 -6.41 -14.99
C GLY A 102 23.53 -5.79 -15.62
N ILE A 103 22.80 -4.87 -14.93
CA ILE A 103 21.65 -4.15 -15.49
C ILE A 103 22.00 -2.73 -15.96
N GLY A 104 23.23 -2.26 -15.72
CA GLY A 104 23.70 -0.93 -16.12
C GLY A 104 23.43 -0.59 -17.60
N PRO A 105 23.79 -1.47 -18.56
CA PRO A 105 23.48 -1.25 -19.98
C PRO A 105 21.98 -1.05 -20.26
N PHE A 106 21.09 -1.76 -19.55
CA PHE A 106 19.64 -1.57 -19.68
C PHE A 106 19.22 -0.19 -19.19
N ILE A 107 19.67 0.23 -18.00
CA ILE A 107 19.36 1.55 -17.41
C ILE A 107 19.79 2.67 -18.36
N LEU A 108 21.03 2.61 -18.87
CA LEU A 108 21.58 3.60 -19.78
C LEU A 108 20.84 3.61 -21.14
N ALA A 109 20.45 2.45 -21.63
CA ALA A 109 19.66 2.36 -22.86
C ALA A 109 18.27 2.98 -22.69
N VAL A 110 17.59 2.74 -21.56
CA VAL A 110 16.28 3.35 -21.26
C VAL A 110 16.39 4.87 -21.17
N ASP A 111 17.44 5.38 -20.51
CA ASP A 111 17.72 6.81 -20.46
C ASP A 111 17.91 7.42 -21.86
N ARG A 112 18.71 6.77 -22.73
CA ARG A 112 18.89 7.25 -24.09
C ARG A 112 17.61 7.17 -24.93
N ILE A 113 16.77 6.16 -24.73
CA ILE A 113 15.44 6.09 -25.36
C ILE A 113 14.58 7.26 -24.90
N ALA A 114 14.56 7.58 -23.61
CA ALA A 114 13.82 8.71 -23.07
C ALA A 114 14.26 10.05 -23.66
N ASP A 115 15.58 10.23 -23.88
CA ASP A 115 16.17 11.41 -24.54
C ASP A 115 15.96 11.43 -26.06
N GLY A 116 15.48 10.34 -26.68
CA GLY A 116 15.33 10.19 -28.12
C GLY A 116 16.62 9.87 -28.88
N ASP A 117 17.72 9.56 -28.17
CA ASP A 117 19.00 9.11 -28.76
C ASP A 117 19.00 7.60 -28.97
N LEU A 118 18.25 7.16 -29.98
CA LEU A 118 18.03 5.74 -30.26
C LEU A 118 19.31 5.03 -30.72
N ASP A 119 20.25 5.75 -31.35
CA ASP A 119 21.54 5.19 -31.76
C ASP A 119 22.42 4.87 -30.53
N ALA A 120 22.50 5.77 -29.55
CA ALA A 120 23.20 5.51 -28.30
C ALA A 120 22.54 4.37 -27.49
N ALA A 121 21.20 4.34 -27.45
CA ALA A 121 20.47 3.25 -26.80
C ALA A 121 20.84 1.88 -27.40
N ARG A 122 20.92 1.78 -28.73
CA ARG A 122 21.31 0.55 -29.43
C ARG A 122 22.72 0.11 -29.07
N LEU A 123 23.65 1.05 -28.85
CA LEU A 123 25.02 0.75 -28.42
C LEU A 123 25.04 0.06 -27.05
N PHE A 124 24.28 0.58 -26.09
CA PHE A 124 24.19 -0.04 -24.75
C PHE A 124 23.55 -1.44 -24.81
N LEU A 125 22.46 -1.61 -25.58
CA LEU A 125 21.79 -2.91 -25.73
C LEU A 125 22.63 -3.98 -26.47
N SER A 126 23.68 -3.58 -27.19
CA SER A 126 24.62 -4.48 -27.86
C SER A 126 25.88 -4.77 -27.03
N SER A 127 25.97 -4.29 -25.78
CA SER A 127 27.12 -4.51 -24.89
C SER A 127 27.26 -6.00 -24.50
N GLU A 128 28.50 -6.51 -24.51
CA GLU A 128 28.84 -7.86 -24.02
C GLU A 128 28.89 -7.96 -22.48
N ASP A 129 28.79 -6.83 -21.79
CA ASP A 129 28.91 -6.77 -20.32
C ASP A 129 27.58 -7.08 -19.58
N ALA A 130 26.53 -7.51 -20.32
CA ALA A 130 25.25 -7.87 -19.72
C ALA A 130 25.32 -9.27 -19.06
N SER A 131 24.84 -9.36 -17.82
CA SER A 131 24.53 -10.65 -17.20
C SER A 131 23.34 -11.32 -17.91
N ALA A 132 23.07 -12.61 -17.64
CA ALA A 132 21.88 -13.30 -18.18
C ALA A 132 20.58 -12.52 -17.89
N TYR A 133 20.50 -11.86 -16.74
CA TYR A 133 19.39 -10.97 -16.38
C TYR A 133 19.40 -9.68 -17.21
N GLY A 134 20.58 -9.10 -17.43
CA GLY A 134 20.76 -7.95 -18.33
C GLY A 134 20.43 -8.28 -19.79
N GLU A 135 20.70 -9.51 -20.27
CA GLU A 135 20.30 -9.96 -21.59
C GLU A 135 18.77 -10.01 -21.75
N LEU A 136 18.06 -10.54 -20.74
CA LEU A 136 16.61 -10.57 -20.74
C LEU A 136 15.99 -9.17 -20.85
N LEU A 137 16.49 -8.22 -20.07
CA LEU A 137 16.07 -6.83 -20.11
C LEU A 137 16.48 -6.13 -21.40
N GLY A 138 17.66 -6.52 -21.95
CA GLY A 138 18.15 -6.06 -23.25
C GLY A 138 17.24 -6.51 -24.40
N ASP A 139 16.76 -7.75 -24.40
CA ASP A 139 15.78 -8.24 -25.37
C ASP A 139 14.45 -7.51 -25.28
N PHE A 140 13.97 -7.29 -24.05
CA PHE A 140 12.76 -6.51 -23.80
C PHE A 140 12.90 -5.06 -24.30
N ALA A 141 13.98 -4.35 -23.95
CA ALA A 141 14.21 -2.98 -24.39
C ALA A 141 14.44 -2.91 -25.91
N THR A 142 15.11 -3.90 -26.50
CA THR A 142 15.28 -3.98 -27.96
C THR A 142 13.95 -4.10 -28.70
N ALA A 143 13.01 -4.86 -28.16
CA ALA A 143 11.67 -4.95 -28.74
C ALA A 143 10.97 -3.60 -28.76
N TRP A 144 11.05 -2.85 -27.68
CA TRP A 144 10.46 -1.50 -27.58
C TRP A 144 11.23 -0.48 -28.44
N LEU A 145 12.56 -0.56 -28.49
CA LEU A 145 13.36 0.29 -29.38
C LEU A 145 12.92 0.15 -30.84
N LEU A 146 12.74 -1.08 -31.34
CA LEU A 146 12.22 -1.33 -32.69
C LEU A 146 10.81 -0.76 -32.89
N ALA A 147 9.93 -0.84 -31.90
CA ALA A 147 8.59 -0.27 -31.96
C ALA A 147 8.63 1.26 -32.06
N ILE A 148 9.47 1.90 -31.27
CA ILE A 148 9.66 3.37 -31.26
C ILE A 148 10.26 3.85 -32.58
N GLU A 149 11.16 3.08 -33.21
CA GLU A 149 11.71 3.35 -34.53
C GLU A 149 10.71 3.14 -35.69
N GLY A 150 9.54 2.54 -35.40
CA GLY A 150 8.49 2.28 -36.38
C GLY A 150 8.52 0.88 -37.01
N ASP A 151 9.48 0.02 -36.67
CA ASP A 151 9.46 -1.39 -37.09
C ASP A 151 8.56 -2.22 -36.13
N VAL A 152 7.28 -1.97 -36.19
CA VAL A 152 6.27 -2.64 -35.35
C VAL A 152 6.28 -4.17 -35.58
N SER A 153 6.54 -4.64 -36.79
CA SER A 153 6.56 -6.07 -37.10
C SER A 153 7.77 -6.78 -36.50
N GLY A 154 8.95 -6.18 -36.59
CA GLY A 154 10.16 -6.61 -35.92
C GLY A 154 10.02 -6.60 -34.40
N ALA A 155 9.46 -5.51 -33.89
CA ALA A 155 9.17 -5.31 -32.47
C ALA A 155 8.29 -6.41 -31.87
N ILE A 156 7.14 -6.72 -32.49
CA ILE A 156 6.23 -7.79 -32.04
C ILE A 156 6.93 -9.16 -32.07
N SER A 157 7.75 -9.41 -33.08
CA SER A 157 8.50 -10.66 -33.18
C SER A 157 9.56 -10.76 -32.10
N ALA A 158 10.25 -9.66 -31.78
CA ALA A 158 11.22 -9.58 -30.67
C ALA A 158 10.52 -9.72 -29.32
N GLN A 159 9.40 -9.03 -29.10
CA GLN A 159 8.63 -9.09 -27.85
C GLN A 159 8.11 -10.51 -27.56
N ARG A 160 7.63 -11.22 -28.58
CA ARG A 160 7.19 -12.62 -28.42
C ARG A 160 8.33 -13.56 -28.00
N ARG A 161 9.56 -13.30 -28.45
CA ARG A 161 10.73 -14.06 -28.00
C ARG A 161 11.07 -13.73 -26.54
N ALA A 162 11.11 -12.44 -26.21
CA ALA A 162 11.37 -11.97 -24.85
C ALA A 162 10.31 -12.46 -23.85
N SER A 163 9.03 -12.51 -24.24
CA SER A 163 7.90 -12.90 -23.38
C SER A 163 8.08 -14.29 -22.76
N ALA A 164 8.75 -15.22 -23.44
CA ALA A 164 8.95 -16.58 -22.92
C ALA A 164 9.86 -16.63 -21.68
N ALA A 165 10.69 -15.61 -21.47
CA ALA A 165 11.65 -15.53 -20.36
C ALA A 165 11.23 -14.50 -19.28
N LEU A 166 10.25 -13.61 -19.61
CA LEU A 166 9.76 -12.60 -18.67
C LEU A 166 8.85 -13.22 -17.60
N PRO A 167 8.85 -12.67 -16.36
CA PRO A 167 8.08 -13.25 -15.27
C PRO A 167 6.58 -13.07 -15.44
N GLY A 168 5.80 -14.09 -15.11
CA GLY A 168 4.35 -14.02 -15.01
C GLY A 168 3.66 -13.57 -16.31
N LEU A 169 2.82 -12.55 -16.23
CA LEU A 169 2.06 -12.02 -17.36
C LEU A 169 2.76 -10.83 -18.05
N THR A 170 3.93 -10.41 -17.57
CA THR A 170 4.58 -9.17 -18.03
C THR A 170 4.90 -9.17 -19.52
N GLY A 171 5.31 -10.32 -20.07
CA GLY A 171 5.59 -10.46 -21.49
C GLY A 171 4.36 -10.22 -22.36
N ASP A 172 3.24 -10.81 -22.00
CA ASP A 172 1.97 -10.67 -22.73
C ASP A 172 1.34 -9.28 -22.51
N LEU A 173 1.45 -8.72 -21.31
CA LEU A 173 1.04 -7.34 -21.02
C LEU A 173 1.85 -6.32 -21.83
N SER A 174 3.16 -6.52 -21.94
CA SER A 174 4.03 -5.69 -22.77
C SER A 174 3.66 -5.80 -24.27
N LEU A 175 3.39 -7.02 -24.75
CA LEU A 175 2.90 -7.23 -26.13
C LEU A 175 1.57 -6.52 -26.36
N ALA A 176 0.61 -6.62 -25.43
CA ALA A 176 -0.67 -5.94 -25.53
C ALA A 176 -0.52 -4.41 -25.56
N SER A 177 0.32 -3.84 -24.67
CA SER A 177 0.63 -2.41 -24.65
C SER A 177 1.31 -1.94 -25.94
N MET A 178 2.21 -2.74 -26.52
CA MET A 178 2.87 -2.45 -27.78
C MET A 178 1.88 -2.46 -28.96
N LEU A 179 0.97 -3.42 -29.01
CA LEU A 179 -0.08 -3.49 -30.02
C LEU A 179 -1.05 -2.32 -29.91
N GLU A 180 -1.47 -1.96 -28.69
CA GLU A 180 -2.32 -0.81 -28.40
C GLU A 180 -1.66 0.48 -28.89
N ALA A 181 -0.41 0.74 -28.49
CA ALA A 181 0.37 1.90 -28.88
C ALA A 181 0.63 1.98 -30.41
N ALA A 182 0.66 0.83 -31.09
CA ALA A 182 0.79 0.74 -32.54
C ALA A 182 -0.54 0.93 -33.31
N GLY A 183 -1.66 1.23 -32.61
CA GLY A 183 -2.99 1.32 -33.21
C GLY A 183 -3.58 -0.02 -33.68
N ARG A 184 -3.02 -1.16 -33.18
CA ARG A 184 -3.53 -2.52 -33.45
C ARG A 184 -4.49 -2.96 -32.34
N GLU A 185 -5.50 -2.14 -32.08
CA GLU A 185 -6.38 -2.21 -30.91
C GLU A 185 -7.12 -3.55 -30.79
N GLU A 186 -7.64 -4.12 -31.89
CA GLU A 186 -8.32 -5.42 -31.85
C GLU A 186 -7.38 -6.57 -31.46
N GLU A 187 -6.12 -6.49 -31.86
CA GLU A 187 -5.12 -7.51 -31.48
C GLU A 187 -4.69 -7.34 -30.03
N ALA A 188 -4.53 -6.10 -29.55
CA ALA A 188 -4.28 -5.80 -28.15
C ALA A 188 -5.44 -6.31 -27.27
N LEU A 189 -6.69 -6.04 -27.68
CA LEU A 189 -7.88 -6.49 -27.00
C LEU A 189 -7.96 -8.03 -26.92
N ALA A 190 -7.57 -8.74 -28.00
CA ALA A 190 -7.51 -10.19 -28.00
C ALA A 190 -6.49 -10.74 -26.98
N VAL A 191 -5.32 -10.07 -26.85
CA VAL A 191 -4.32 -10.44 -25.82
C VAL A 191 -4.89 -10.19 -24.43
N TYR A 192 -5.41 -9.01 -24.12
CA TYR A 192 -6.02 -8.71 -22.82
C TYR A 192 -7.16 -9.68 -22.49
N ALA A 193 -8.00 -10.03 -23.47
CA ALA A 193 -9.08 -10.98 -23.27
C ALA A 193 -8.58 -12.40 -22.94
N SER A 194 -7.46 -12.83 -23.53
CA SER A 194 -6.86 -14.12 -23.23
C SER A 194 -6.24 -14.19 -21.82
N LEU A 195 -5.84 -13.05 -21.28
CA LEU A 195 -5.28 -12.93 -19.93
C LEU A 195 -6.36 -12.73 -18.86
N THR A 196 -7.59 -12.37 -19.27
CA THR A 196 -8.72 -12.24 -18.34
C THR A 196 -9.29 -13.64 -18.08
N PRO A 197 -9.23 -14.19 -16.87
CA PRO A 197 -9.79 -15.49 -16.58
C PRO A 197 -11.30 -15.47 -16.84
N ALA A 198 -11.83 -16.55 -17.45
CA ALA A 198 -13.27 -16.73 -17.69
C ALA A 198 -14.05 -16.92 -16.36
N ARG A 199 -13.36 -17.27 -15.30
CA ARG A 199 -13.76 -17.31 -13.91
C ARG A 199 -12.53 -16.87 -13.12
N ILE A 200 -12.68 -15.85 -12.30
CA ILE A 200 -11.75 -15.65 -11.19
C ILE A 200 -12.17 -16.73 -10.19
N GLU A 201 -11.59 -17.91 -10.31
CA GLU A 201 -11.64 -18.86 -9.22
C GLU A 201 -10.91 -18.18 -8.09
N ALA A 202 -11.61 -17.93 -6.99
CA ALA A 202 -10.96 -17.53 -5.76
C ALA A 202 -9.83 -18.54 -5.56
N PRO A 203 -8.59 -18.10 -5.39
CA PRO A 203 -7.49 -19.04 -5.25
C PRO A 203 -7.81 -19.93 -4.06
N GLU A 204 -8.05 -21.22 -4.30
CA GLU A 204 -8.05 -22.25 -3.24
C GLU A 204 -6.66 -22.38 -2.61
N HIS A 205 -5.76 -21.45 -2.92
CA HIS A 205 -4.40 -21.46 -2.43
C HIS A 205 -4.29 -20.48 -1.26
N GLU A 206 -4.11 -21.07 -0.10
CA GLU A 206 -3.65 -20.51 1.15
C GLU A 206 -2.42 -19.55 1.03
N PHE A 207 -2.00 -19.17 -0.15
CA PHE A 207 -0.81 -18.38 -0.42
C PHE A 207 -1.03 -17.29 -1.47
N ASP A 208 -1.87 -16.32 -1.14
CA ASP A 208 -1.78 -14.97 -1.70
C ASP A 208 -1.44 -14.00 -0.56
N PRO A 209 -0.17 -13.87 -0.17
CA PRO A 209 0.20 -13.18 1.07
C PRO A 209 -0.15 -11.69 1.09
N GLN A 210 -0.67 -11.10 -0.01
CA GLN A 210 -1.07 -9.69 -0.07
C GLN A 210 -2.06 -9.36 -1.19
N GLY A 211 -2.83 -10.30 -1.73
CA GLY A 211 -3.73 -10.03 -2.86
C GLY A 211 -3.01 -9.75 -4.18
N LEU A 212 -1.77 -10.23 -4.34
CA LEU A 212 -0.91 -9.88 -5.47
C LEU A 212 -1.36 -10.49 -6.80
N ILE A 213 -1.90 -11.73 -6.78
CA ILE A 213 -2.51 -12.36 -7.97
C ILE A 213 -3.74 -11.54 -8.39
N PHE A 214 -4.48 -11.04 -7.41
CA PHE A 214 -5.62 -10.18 -7.62
C PHE A 214 -5.23 -8.85 -8.29
N THR A 215 -4.11 -8.25 -7.90
CA THR A 215 -3.61 -7.01 -8.50
C THR A 215 -3.34 -7.17 -10.01
N HIS A 216 -2.78 -8.30 -10.45
CA HIS A 216 -2.57 -8.56 -11.88
C HIS A 216 -3.87 -8.70 -12.66
N VAL A 217 -4.86 -9.41 -12.10
CA VAL A 217 -6.17 -9.55 -12.75
C VAL A 217 -6.85 -8.20 -12.86
N GLN A 218 -6.84 -7.39 -11.81
CA GLN A 218 -7.40 -6.04 -11.85
C GLN A 218 -6.70 -5.16 -12.90
N MET A 219 -5.38 -5.24 -13.00
CA MET A 219 -4.60 -4.49 -13.97
C MET A 219 -4.97 -4.89 -15.42
N VAL A 220 -5.07 -6.19 -15.72
CA VAL A 220 -5.51 -6.69 -17.02
C VAL A 220 -6.93 -6.20 -17.34
N VAL A 221 -7.85 -6.31 -16.38
CA VAL A 221 -9.23 -5.87 -16.51
C VAL A 221 -9.32 -4.36 -16.74
N SER A 222 -8.62 -3.57 -15.96
CA SER A 222 -8.57 -2.11 -16.11
C SER A 222 -8.08 -1.72 -17.51
N ARG A 223 -6.96 -2.28 -17.99
CA ARG A 223 -6.44 -1.98 -19.32
C ARG A 223 -7.37 -2.41 -20.44
N ARG A 224 -7.98 -3.59 -20.32
CA ARG A 224 -8.99 -4.07 -21.27
C ARG A 224 -10.19 -3.14 -21.35
N THR A 225 -10.71 -2.71 -20.21
CA THR A 225 -11.87 -1.82 -20.16
C THR A 225 -11.55 -0.41 -20.63
N LEU A 226 -10.35 0.13 -20.32
CA LEU A 226 -9.87 1.40 -20.86
C LEU A 226 -9.74 1.35 -22.39
N LEU A 227 -9.15 0.28 -22.94
CA LEU A 227 -9.05 0.12 -24.39
C LEU A 227 -10.44 0.04 -25.03
N LEU A 228 -11.39 -0.70 -24.46
CA LEU A 228 -12.77 -0.74 -24.94
C LEU A 228 -13.45 0.63 -24.91
N GLN A 229 -13.16 1.46 -23.89
CA GLN A 229 -13.66 2.83 -23.82
C GLN A 229 -13.10 3.69 -24.95
N ARG A 230 -11.80 3.65 -25.21
CA ARG A 230 -11.12 4.37 -26.31
C ARG A 230 -11.67 3.96 -27.68
N MET A 231 -12.05 2.68 -27.83
CA MET A 231 -12.71 2.15 -29.04
C MET A 231 -14.21 2.50 -29.12
N GLY A 232 -14.78 3.20 -28.11
CA GLY A 232 -16.20 3.52 -28.04
C GLY A 232 -17.11 2.31 -27.70
N ARG A 233 -16.53 1.19 -27.28
CA ARG A 233 -17.23 -0.08 -26.97
C ARG A 233 -17.66 -0.14 -25.48
N ILE A 234 -18.38 0.89 -25.03
CA ILE A 234 -18.74 1.09 -23.60
C ILE A 234 -19.55 -0.07 -23.04
N GLU A 235 -20.52 -0.63 -23.78
CA GLU A 235 -21.32 -1.76 -23.28
C GLU A 235 -20.48 -3.01 -23.04
N GLU A 236 -19.47 -3.26 -23.85
CA GLU A 236 -18.56 -4.38 -23.66
C GLU A 236 -17.65 -4.16 -22.44
N ALA A 237 -17.22 -2.92 -22.17
CA ALA A 237 -16.49 -2.58 -20.95
C ALA A 237 -17.35 -2.84 -19.70
N LYS A 238 -18.63 -2.45 -19.72
CA LYS A 238 -19.58 -2.76 -18.64
C LYS A 238 -19.80 -4.26 -18.45
N ASP A 239 -19.86 -5.03 -19.54
CA ASP A 239 -20.03 -6.49 -19.47
C ASP A 239 -18.83 -7.18 -18.80
N VAL A 240 -17.62 -6.65 -18.96
CA VAL A 240 -16.46 -7.13 -18.21
C VAL A 240 -16.67 -6.93 -16.71
N TYR A 241 -17.08 -5.74 -16.27
CA TYR A 241 -17.32 -5.46 -14.84
C TYR A 241 -18.52 -6.26 -14.29
N ARG A 242 -19.61 -6.43 -15.06
CA ARG A 242 -20.75 -7.27 -14.66
C ARG A 242 -20.34 -8.72 -14.44
N THR A 243 -19.46 -9.24 -15.31
CA THR A 243 -18.92 -10.60 -15.16
C THR A 243 -18.12 -10.76 -13.88
N LEU A 244 -17.30 -9.77 -13.55
CA LEU A 244 -16.52 -9.75 -12.31
C LEU A 244 -17.42 -9.61 -11.07
N ALA A 245 -18.41 -8.73 -11.10
CA ALA A 245 -19.36 -8.55 -9.99
C ALA A 245 -20.15 -9.85 -9.70
N ALA A 246 -20.45 -10.63 -10.73
CA ALA A 246 -21.10 -11.93 -10.56
C ALA A 246 -20.16 -13.01 -9.99
N ALA A 247 -18.85 -12.90 -10.28
CA ALA A 247 -17.84 -13.84 -9.78
C ALA A 247 -17.38 -13.48 -8.36
N GLU A 248 -17.40 -12.19 -7.99
CA GLU A 248 -16.91 -11.64 -6.71
C GLU A 248 -18.01 -10.76 -6.05
N PRO A 249 -19.05 -11.35 -5.47
CA PRO A 249 -20.18 -10.61 -4.89
C PRO A 249 -19.77 -9.65 -3.77
N GLU A 250 -18.70 -9.96 -3.02
CA GLU A 250 -18.14 -9.13 -1.96
C GLU A 250 -17.56 -7.81 -2.47
N ARG A 251 -17.22 -7.74 -3.77
CA ARG A 251 -16.67 -6.56 -4.44
C ARG A 251 -17.64 -5.93 -5.44
N ALA A 252 -18.86 -6.42 -5.53
CA ALA A 252 -19.86 -5.93 -6.47
C ALA A 252 -20.05 -4.42 -6.40
N VAL A 253 -19.99 -3.82 -5.21
CA VAL A 253 -20.11 -2.37 -5.01
C VAL A 253 -19.01 -1.59 -5.78
N GLN A 254 -17.78 -2.11 -5.83
CA GLN A 254 -16.67 -1.45 -6.55
C GLN A 254 -16.90 -1.54 -8.07
N TYR A 255 -17.35 -2.68 -8.56
CA TYR A 255 -17.66 -2.87 -9.99
C TYR A 255 -18.88 -2.08 -10.43
N ASP A 256 -19.90 -1.95 -9.57
CA ASP A 256 -21.06 -1.08 -9.82
C ASP A 256 -20.65 0.39 -9.90
N ALA A 257 -19.72 0.84 -9.06
CA ALA A 257 -19.17 2.19 -9.14
C ALA A 257 -18.44 2.43 -10.49
N ALA A 258 -17.63 1.46 -10.96
CA ALA A 258 -16.98 1.53 -12.25
C ALA A 258 -18.01 1.55 -13.42
N ILE A 259 -19.07 0.74 -13.35
CA ILE A 259 -20.16 0.76 -14.34
C ILE A 259 -20.84 2.13 -14.37
N ASN A 260 -21.14 2.72 -13.20
CA ASN A 260 -21.76 4.04 -13.10
C ASN A 260 -20.85 5.14 -13.66
N SER A 261 -19.52 5.06 -13.43
CA SER A 261 -18.55 5.98 -14.03
C SER A 261 -18.60 5.91 -15.57
N LEU A 262 -18.65 4.71 -16.14
CA LEU A 262 -18.81 4.50 -17.59
C LEU A 262 -20.14 5.05 -18.13
N GLU A 263 -21.22 4.98 -17.36
CA GLU A 263 -22.54 5.51 -17.75
C GLU A 263 -22.59 7.04 -17.75
N THR A 264 -21.92 7.65 -16.79
CA THR A 264 -21.87 9.11 -16.65
C THR A 264 -20.81 9.78 -17.52
N GLY A 265 -19.89 8.99 -18.09
CA GLY A 265 -18.75 9.49 -18.87
C GLY A 265 -17.71 10.23 -18.01
N ARG A 266 -17.74 10.07 -16.68
CA ARG A 266 -16.78 10.69 -15.77
C ARG A 266 -15.48 9.89 -15.74
N GLY A 267 -14.34 10.60 -15.82
CA GLY A 267 -13.02 9.98 -15.69
C GLY A 267 -12.70 8.99 -16.81
N LEU A 268 -13.23 9.19 -18.02
CA LEU A 268 -12.87 8.40 -19.19
C LEU A 268 -11.52 8.85 -19.71
N ASP A 269 -10.52 7.97 -19.61
CA ASP A 269 -9.28 8.13 -20.35
C ASP A 269 -9.55 7.86 -21.84
N THR A 270 -9.54 8.92 -22.64
CA THR A 270 -9.78 8.87 -24.09
C THR A 270 -8.50 9.05 -24.90
N GLU A 271 -7.39 9.39 -24.27
CA GLU A 271 -6.13 9.61 -24.94
C GLU A 271 -5.51 8.29 -25.45
N PRO A 272 -5.07 8.24 -26.70
CA PRO A 272 -4.38 7.06 -27.23
C PRO A 272 -3.07 6.79 -26.49
N LEU A 273 -2.80 5.50 -26.23
CA LEU A 273 -1.51 5.12 -25.66
C LEU A 273 -0.38 5.40 -26.68
N THR A 274 0.60 6.21 -26.28
CA THR A 274 1.81 6.45 -27.09
C THR A 274 2.80 5.29 -26.99
N MET A 275 3.77 5.20 -27.93
CA MET A 275 4.85 4.19 -27.84
C MET A 275 5.68 4.37 -26.56
N MET A 276 6.00 5.61 -26.18
CA MET A 276 6.73 5.89 -24.93
C MET A 276 5.90 5.52 -23.71
N GLY A 277 4.61 5.89 -23.67
CA GLY A 277 3.69 5.50 -22.60
C GLY A 277 3.52 3.97 -22.49
N GLY A 278 3.47 3.25 -23.62
CA GLY A 278 3.44 1.78 -23.65
C GLY A 278 4.71 1.15 -23.10
N PHE A 279 5.86 1.71 -23.44
CA PHE A 279 7.16 1.27 -22.91
C PHE A 279 7.29 1.54 -21.41
N ALA A 280 6.97 2.75 -20.98
CA ALA A 280 6.97 3.14 -19.57
C ALA A 280 6.04 2.23 -18.73
N ARG A 281 4.81 2.00 -19.20
CA ARG A 281 3.86 1.06 -18.59
C ARG A 281 4.44 -0.36 -18.45
N SER A 282 5.15 -0.82 -19.48
CA SER A 282 5.76 -2.16 -19.49
C SER A 282 6.95 -2.29 -18.54
N ILE A 283 7.72 -1.21 -18.32
CA ILE A 283 8.78 -1.14 -17.30
C ILE A 283 8.15 -1.22 -15.90
N SER A 284 7.05 -0.51 -15.65
CA SER A 284 6.33 -0.56 -14.39
C SER A 284 5.74 -1.96 -14.11
N ASP A 285 5.27 -2.68 -15.14
CA ASP A 285 4.83 -4.08 -15.01
C ASP A 285 5.96 -5.00 -14.58
N LEU A 286 7.16 -4.81 -15.14
CA LEU A 286 8.36 -5.53 -14.74
C LEU A 286 8.74 -5.24 -13.29
N SER A 287 8.67 -3.97 -12.86
CA SER A 287 8.90 -3.56 -11.48
C SER A 287 8.03 -4.37 -10.52
N LEU A 288 6.73 -4.40 -10.77
CA LEU A 288 5.76 -5.13 -9.96
C LEU A 288 6.06 -6.64 -9.93
N ALA A 289 6.35 -7.25 -11.09
CA ALA A 289 6.58 -8.68 -11.18
C ALA A 289 7.86 -9.13 -10.44
N PHE A 290 8.93 -8.37 -10.53
CA PHE A 290 10.17 -8.66 -9.79
C PHE A 290 9.98 -8.49 -8.29
N TYR A 291 9.29 -7.44 -7.88
CA TYR A 291 8.95 -7.22 -6.47
C TYR A 291 8.14 -8.39 -5.89
N GLN A 292 7.17 -8.91 -6.65
CA GLN A 292 6.38 -10.07 -6.24
C GLN A 292 7.24 -11.33 -6.11
N GLN A 293 8.15 -11.57 -7.05
CA GLN A 293 9.07 -12.69 -6.95
C GLN A 293 9.96 -12.60 -5.70
N ASP A 294 10.42 -11.39 -5.36
CA ASP A 294 11.21 -11.18 -4.17
C ASP A 294 10.40 -11.37 -2.89
N LEU A 295 9.15 -10.92 -2.85
CA LEU A 295 8.24 -11.17 -1.73
C LEU A 295 8.03 -12.67 -1.51
N ILE A 296 7.71 -13.42 -2.56
CA ILE A 296 7.53 -14.88 -2.49
C ILE A 296 8.80 -15.56 -2.02
N ARG A 297 9.96 -15.23 -2.63
CA ARG A 297 11.25 -15.81 -2.25
C ARG A 297 11.59 -15.58 -0.79
N ASN A 298 11.39 -14.34 -0.29
CA ASN A 298 11.68 -14.01 1.09
C ASN A 298 10.70 -14.65 2.07
N ALA A 299 9.41 -14.74 1.72
CA ALA A 299 8.41 -15.44 2.51
C ALA A 299 8.74 -16.93 2.67
N MET A 300 9.17 -17.59 1.57
CA MET A 300 9.57 -19.01 1.60
C MET A 300 10.74 -19.31 2.54
N VAL A 301 11.63 -18.36 2.78
CA VAL A 301 12.77 -18.51 3.70
C VAL A 301 12.53 -17.83 5.07
N GLY A 302 11.29 -17.44 5.36
CA GLY A 302 10.92 -16.79 6.62
C GLY A 302 11.58 -15.41 6.80
N ARG A 303 12.00 -14.75 5.73
CA ARG A 303 12.57 -13.40 5.75
C ARG A 303 11.52 -12.39 5.31
N ARG A 304 11.43 -11.27 6.02
CA ARG A 304 10.68 -10.10 5.55
C ARG A 304 11.63 -9.16 4.83
N LEU A 305 11.18 -8.61 3.70
CA LEU A 305 11.87 -7.50 3.04
C LEU A 305 11.90 -6.32 4.01
N ARG A 306 13.06 -5.71 4.19
CA ARG A 306 13.24 -4.52 5.02
C ARG A 306 13.99 -3.46 4.22
N GLY A 307 13.48 -2.25 4.26
CA GLY A 307 14.04 -1.11 3.56
C GLY A 307 13.70 -1.11 2.06
N LEU A 308 14.16 -0.08 1.37
CA LEU A 308 13.90 0.14 -0.04
C LEU A 308 14.29 -1.10 -0.88
N ASN A 309 13.35 -1.61 -1.64
CA ASN A 309 13.68 -2.51 -2.73
C ASN A 309 14.25 -1.67 -3.87
N GLU A 310 15.58 -1.63 -3.94
CA GLU A 310 16.31 -0.81 -4.93
C GLU A 310 15.90 -1.16 -6.36
N GLN A 311 15.66 -2.42 -6.65
CA GLN A 311 15.21 -2.86 -7.95
C GLN A 311 13.85 -2.26 -8.30
N ARG A 312 12.88 -2.34 -7.40
CA ARG A 312 11.56 -1.75 -7.59
C ARG A 312 11.65 -0.24 -7.80
N ALA A 313 12.37 0.45 -6.93
CA ALA A 313 12.54 1.90 -7.02
C ALA A 313 13.22 2.32 -8.34
N THR A 314 14.23 1.55 -8.80
CA THR A 314 14.90 1.81 -10.09
C THR A 314 13.92 1.68 -11.25
N PHE A 315 13.17 0.58 -11.32
CA PHE A 315 12.24 0.36 -12.44
C PHE A 315 11.05 1.34 -12.42
N ASP A 316 10.49 1.65 -11.24
CA ASP A 316 9.39 2.62 -11.14
C ASP A 316 9.85 4.02 -11.59
N GLN A 317 11.06 4.44 -11.18
CA GLN A 317 11.62 5.74 -11.58
C GLN A 317 12.07 5.75 -13.05
N LEU A 318 12.58 4.64 -13.60
CA LEU A 318 12.86 4.52 -15.04
C LEU A 318 11.57 4.61 -15.86
N ALA A 319 10.49 4.01 -15.41
CA ALA A 319 9.19 4.13 -16.08
C ALA A 319 8.74 5.61 -16.13
N LEU A 320 8.86 6.32 -15.00
CA LEU A 320 8.53 7.74 -14.95
C LEU A 320 9.48 8.61 -15.78
N LEU A 321 10.76 8.24 -15.91
CA LEU A 321 11.71 8.93 -16.80
C LEU A 321 11.28 8.81 -18.27
N VAL A 322 10.80 7.64 -18.68
CA VAL A 322 10.33 7.39 -20.07
C VAL A 322 9.04 8.14 -20.38
N ASP A 323 8.14 8.24 -19.41
CA ASP A 323 6.90 9.02 -19.55
C ASP A 323 6.71 9.95 -18.33
N PRO A 324 7.39 11.11 -18.34
CA PRO A 324 7.34 12.05 -17.23
C PRO A 324 5.99 12.76 -17.07
N THR A 325 5.11 12.63 -18.07
CA THR A 325 3.77 13.23 -18.05
C THR A 325 2.72 12.30 -17.46
N SER A 326 3.05 11.02 -17.23
CA SER A 326 2.13 10.06 -16.65
C SER A 326 1.92 10.32 -15.15
N GLU A 327 0.71 10.78 -14.80
CA GLU A 327 0.27 10.92 -13.41
C GLU A 327 0.34 9.59 -12.66
N THR A 328 -0.23 8.54 -13.23
CA THR A 328 -0.26 7.19 -12.63
C THR A 328 1.14 6.68 -12.28
N LEU A 329 2.13 6.84 -13.17
CA LEU A 329 3.50 6.43 -12.87
C LEU A 329 4.11 7.28 -11.76
N ARG A 330 3.82 8.57 -11.74
CA ARG A 330 4.28 9.48 -10.69
C ARG A 330 3.70 9.11 -9.34
N GLU A 331 2.41 8.81 -9.27
CA GLU A 331 1.75 8.31 -8.05
C GLU A 331 2.37 7.00 -7.56
N ILE A 332 2.69 6.07 -8.47
CA ILE A 332 3.38 4.81 -8.14
C ILE A 332 4.74 5.10 -7.50
N VAL A 333 5.55 5.98 -8.09
CA VAL A 333 6.87 6.34 -7.54
C VAL A 333 6.73 7.02 -6.17
N VAL A 334 5.83 8.00 -6.05
CA VAL A 334 5.53 8.69 -4.79
C VAL A 334 5.12 7.67 -3.71
N GLY A 335 4.20 6.76 -4.04
CA GLY A 335 3.74 5.72 -3.14
C GLY A 335 4.86 4.75 -2.75
N THR A 336 5.69 4.32 -3.69
CA THR A 336 6.84 3.44 -3.43
C THR A 336 7.82 4.08 -2.46
N LEU A 337 8.20 5.33 -2.69
CA LEU A 337 9.12 6.06 -1.81
C LEU A 337 8.50 6.35 -0.43
N ALA A 338 7.25 6.77 -0.38
CA ALA A 338 6.56 7.07 0.89
C ALA A 338 6.40 5.82 1.77
N ASN A 339 6.08 4.67 1.18
CA ASN A 339 5.94 3.40 1.91
C ASN A 339 7.26 2.92 2.55
N GLU A 340 8.40 3.29 1.97
CA GLU A 340 9.72 3.01 2.52
C GLU A 340 10.24 4.14 3.44
N ALA A 341 9.37 5.10 3.81
CA ALA A 341 9.70 6.27 4.62
C ALA A 341 10.74 7.22 3.99
N LEU A 342 10.86 7.21 2.67
CA LEU A 342 11.74 8.10 1.89
C LEU A 342 10.98 9.37 1.49
N TYR A 343 10.52 10.09 2.51
CA TYR A 343 9.57 11.19 2.35
C TYR A 343 10.08 12.36 1.53
N LYS A 344 11.39 12.67 1.59
CA LYS A 344 12.00 13.74 0.76
C LYS A 344 11.87 13.43 -0.72
N GLY A 345 12.22 12.21 -1.11
CA GLY A 345 12.11 11.75 -2.49
C GLY A 345 10.65 11.72 -2.97
N ALA A 346 9.74 11.23 -2.13
CA ALA A 346 8.32 11.21 -2.42
C ALA A 346 7.77 12.64 -2.65
N ALA A 347 8.08 13.58 -1.75
CA ALA A 347 7.67 14.96 -1.89
C ALA A 347 8.29 15.63 -3.13
N HIS A 348 9.59 15.42 -3.39
CA HIS A 348 10.27 15.92 -4.57
C HIS A 348 9.60 15.43 -5.85
N THR A 349 9.38 14.12 -5.96
CA THR A 349 8.73 13.52 -7.13
C THR A 349 7.32 14.08 -7.37
N ALA A 350 6.53 14.23 -6.31
CA ALA A 350 5.18 14.78 -6.43
C ALA A 350 5.18 16.27 -6.85
N LEU A 351 6.08 17.08 -6.30
CA LEU A 351 6.16 18.53 -6.56
C LEU A 351 6.80 18.89 -7.90
N THR A 352 7.57 17.99 -8.52
CA THR A 352 8.23 18.18 -9.81
C THR A 352 7.38 17.69 -10.98
N ALA A 353 6.09 17.41 -10.78
CA ALA A 353 5.16 17.11 -11.86
C ALA A 353 5.15 18.25 -12.89
N PRO A 354 5.18 17.96 -14.21
CA PRO A 354 5.13 18.99 -15.27
C PRO A 354 3.89 19.86 -15.16
N GLU A 355 2.77 19.25 -14.85
CA GLU A 355 1.52 19.93 -14.51
C GLU A 355 1.17 19.63 -13.05
N PRO A 356 0.85 20.64 -12.22
CA PRO A 356 0.51 20.41 -10.83
C PRO A 356 -0.89 19.84 -10.72
N GLU A 357 -0.99 18.66 -10.10
CA GLU A 357 -2.25 17.99 -9.84
C GLU A 357 -2.61 18.02 -8.35
N ALA A 358 -3.89 18.13 -8.03
CA ALA A 358 -4.35 18.31 -6.67
C ALA A 358 -4.05 17.09 -5.78
N SER A 359 -4.20 15.87 -6.31
CA SER A 359 -3.85 14.61 -5.65
C SER A 359 -2.37 14.55 -5.29
N LEU A 360 -1.48 14.91 -6.23
CA LEU A 360 -0.02 14.94 -6.03
C LEU A 360 0.39 16.01 -5.01
N GLN A 361 -0.30 17.17 -4.97
CA GLN A 361 -0.05 18.18 -3.95
C GLN A 361 -0.41 17.68 -2.55
N ILE A 362 -1.51 16.92 -2.39
CA ILE A 362 -1.87 16.26 -1.11
C ILE A 362 -0.85 15.19 -0.73
N ALA A 363 -0.39 14.37 -1.68
CA ALA A 363 0.65 13.37 -1.44
C ALA A 363 2.00 14.01 -1.04
N ALA A 364 2.36 15.12 -1.69
CA ALA A 364 3.52 15.92 -1.31
C ALA A 364 3.38 16.50 0.10
N ALA A 365 2.22 17.07 0.43
CA ALA A 365 1.95 17.61 1.75
C ALA A 365 2.06 16.54 2.84
N GLN A 366 1.54 15.35 2.59
CA GLN A 366 1.67 14.22 3.50
C GLN A 366 3.16 13.84 3.70
N SER A 367 3.90 13.71 2.62
CA SER A 367 5.32 13.36 2.66
C SER A 367 6.15 14.44 3.36
N LEU A 368 5.90 15.72 3.09
CA LEU A 368 6.55 16.85 3.76
C LEU A 368 6.26 16.85 5.27
N LEU A 369 5.02 16.56 5.66
CA LEU A 369 4.65 16.49 7.07
C LEU A 369 5.36 15.33 7.77
N MET A 370 5.50 14.18 7.11
CA MET A 370 6.24 13.03 7.62
C MET A 370 7.75 13.29 7.71
N ASP A 371 8.29 14.22 6.90
CA ASP A 371 9.68 14.70 6.95
C ASP A 371 9.86 15.89 7.91
N ASP A 372 8.91 16.17 8.79
CA ASP A 372 8.89 17.26 9.76
C ASP A 372 8.97 18.68 9.13
N GLN A 373 8.33 18.87 7.99
CA GLN A 373 8.24 20.11 7.24
C GLN A 373 6.78 20.64 7.17
N PRO A 374 6.21 21.11 8.29
CA PRO A 374 4.77 21.45 8.33
C PRO A 374 4.42 22.71 7.52
N ASP A 375 5.33 23.69 7.36
CA ASP A 375 5.03 24.91 6.59
C ASP A 375 4.97 24.63 5.08
N PRO A 376 5.97 23.97 4.45
CA PRO A 376 5.82 23.50 3.07
C PRO A 376 4.60 22.59 2.84
N ALA A 377 4.24 21.76 3.84
CA ALA A 377 3.04 20.92 3.76
C ALA A 377 1.77 21.77 3.68
N ARG A 378 1.65 22.85 4.48
CA ARG A 378 0.52 23.79 4.39
C ARG A 378 0.43 24.46 3.02
N ASP A 379 1.56 24.85 2.44
CA ASP A 379 1.60 25.47 1.12
C ASP A 379 1.12 24.50 0.04
N ALA A 380 1.53 23.25 0.11
CA ALA A 380 1.09 22.20 -0.81
C ALA A 380 -0.42 21.91 -0.65
N ILE A 381 -0.95 21.84 0.58
CA ILE A 381 -2.41 21.71 0.83
C ILE A 381 -3.17 22.88 0.22
N ALA A 382 -2.70 24.11 0.46
CA ALA A 382 -3.37 25.30 -0.07
C ALA A 382 -3.42 25.28 -1.60
N LYS A 383 -2.33 24.88 -2.23
CA LYS A 383 -2.24 24.73 -3.69
C LYS A 383 -3.18 23.61 -4.19
N ALA A 384 -3.24 22.46 -3.49
CA ALA A 384 -4.16 21.38 -3.84
C ALA A 384 -5.61 21.88 -3.88
N ILE A 385 -6.04 22.61 -2.86
CA ILE A 385 -7.39 23.15 -2.77
C ILE A 385 -7.67 24.17 -3.89
N ASP A 386 -6.67 24.99 -4.25
CA ASP A 386 -6.80 26.04 -5.29
C ASP A 386 -6.97 25.46 -6.70
N ILE A 387 -6.30 24.34 -7.00
CA ILE A 387 -6.30 23.72 -8.34
C ILE A 387 -7.29 22.57 -8.49
N ALA A 388 -7.92 22.12 -7.40
CA ALA A 388 -8.88 21.00 -7.40
C ALA A 388 -10.09 21.33 -8.28
N ASP A 389 -10.46 20.42 -9.14
CA ASP A 389 -11.68 20.52 -9.97
C ASP A 389 -12.90 19.89 -9.27
N GLU A 390 -14.05 19.86 -9.96
CA GLU A 390 -15.30 19.32 -9.37
C GLU A 390 -15.22 17.81 -9.08
N ASP A 391 -14.37 17.07 -9.80
CA ASP A 391 -14.30 15.60 -9.68
C ASP A 391 -13.38 15.18 -8.53
N ASP A 392 -12.29 15.90 -8.27
CA ASP A 392 -11.32 15.57 -7.22
C ASP A 392 -11.48 16.40 -5.93
N GLN A 393 -12.27 17.46 -5.96
CA GLN A 393 -12.43 18.43 -4.88
C GLN A 393 -12.73 17.77 -3.52
N LEU A 394 -13.64 16.81 -3.44
CA LEU A 394 -14.00 16.17 -2.19
C LEU A 394 -12.88 15.30 -1.63
N SER A 395 -12.11 14.63 -2.47
CA SER A 395 -10.95 13.85 -2.07
C SER A 395 -9.84 14.75 -1.54
N VAL A 396 -9.59 15.87 -2.20
CA VAL A 396 -8.63 16.89 -1.78
C VAL A 396 -9.02 17.49 -0.43
N TYR A 397 -10.29 17.85 -0.23
CA TYR A 397 -10.76 18.31 1.07
C TYR A 397 -10.57 17.25 2.15
N SER A 398 -10.88 15.99 1.86
CA SER A 398 -10.68 14.88 2.80
C SER A 398 -9.21 14.76 3.24
N GLY A 399 -8.27 14.78 2.28
CA GLY A 399 -6.84 14.77 2.55
C GLY A 399 -6.38 15.99 3.36
N ALA A 400 -6.81 17.18 2.94
CA ALA A 400 -6.47 18.44 3.61
C ALA A 400 -6.96 18.48 5.07
N ILE A 401 -8.18 18.00 5.33
CA ILE A 401 -8.77 17.91 6.68
C ILE A 401 -7.90 17.01 7.56
N GLY A 402 -7.56 15.81 7.07
CA GLY A 402 -6.73 14.87 7.82
C GLY A 402 -5.34 15.43 8.12
N LEU A 403 -4.69 16.07 7.16
CA LEU A 403 -3.37 16.66 7.33
C LEU A 403 -3.36 17.84 8.31
N HIS A 404 -4.38 18.73 8.27
CA HIS A 404 -4.51 19.79 9.26
C HIS A 404 -4.77 19.26 10.67
N ALA A 405 -5.61 18.22 10.81
CA ALA A 405 -5.83 17.56 12.10
C ALA A 405 -4.52 16.99 12.68
N LEU A 406 -3.68 16.40 11.79
CA LEU A 406 -2.34 15.91 12.13
C LEU A 406 -1.40 16.99 12.65
N MET A 407 -1.41 18.13 11.98
CA MET A 407 -0.61 19.28 12.38
C MET A 407 -1.10 19.91 13.68
N GLY A 408 -2.21 19.42 14.27
CA GLY A 408 -2.83 20.00 15.45
C GLY A 408 -3.64 21.26 15.18
N ASP A 409 -3.98 21.53 13.92
CA ASP A 409 -4.72 22.71 13.47
C ASP A 409 -6.23 22.39 13.42
N GLU A 410 -6.83 22.27 14.63
CA GLU A 410 -8.24 21.91 14.82
C GLU A 410 -9.18 22.86 14.05
N GLU A 411 -8.99 24.18 14.20
CA GLU A 411 -9.87 25.18 13.62
C GLU A 411 -9.91 25.06 12.09
N ARG A 412 -8.74 24.90 11.47
CA ARG A 412 -8.65 24.77 10.02
C ARG A 412 -9.25 23.46 9.52
N ALA A 413 -8.98 22.35 10.20
CA ALA A 413 -9.54 21.04 9.84
C ALA A 413 -11.08 21.06 9.91
N LEU A 414 -11.67 21.60 10.99
CA LEU A 414 -13.11 21.70 11.13
C LEU A 414 -13.74 22.66 10.10
N SER A 415 -13.08 23.79 9.81
CA SER A 415 -13.53 24.75 8.79
C SER A 415 -13.55 24.15 7.39
N LEU A 416 -12.53 23.35 7.03
CA LEU A 416 -12.48 22.63 5.75
C LEU A 416 -13.59 21.57 5.66
N ALA A 417 -13.85 20.84 6.76
CA ALA A 417 -14.94 19.87 6.81
C ALA A 417 -16.32 20.54 6.65
N ASP A 418 -16.53 21.71 7.26
CA ASP A 418 -17.76 22.49 7.06
C ASP A 418 -17.91 22.93 5.60
N THR A 419 -16.82 23.35 4.96
CA THR A 419 -16.83 23.70 3.54
C THR A 419 -17.19 22.49 2.68
N ALA A 420 -16.53 21.35 2.90
CA ALA A 420 -16.80 20.12 2.17
C ALA A 420 -18.28 19.68 2.30
N ILE A 421 -18.87 19.77 3.48
CA ILE A 421 -20.29 19.47 3.70
C ILE A 421 -21.21 20.35 2.84
N THR A 422 -20.82 21.57 2.51
CA THR A 422 -21.64 22.43 1.62
C THR A 422 -21.57 22.04 0.15
N LEU A 423 -20.54 21.28 -0.24
CA LEU A 423 -20.29 20.87 -1.62
C LEU A 423 -20.94 19.51 -1.95
N VAL A 424 -21.19 18.69 -0.93
CA VAL A 424 -21.78 17.36 -1.14
C VAL A 424 -23.28 17.43 -1.37
N THR A 425 -23.76 16.56 -2.25
CA THR A 425 -25.20 16.38 -2.53
C THR A 425 -25.71 15.01 -2.10
N ASN A 426 -24.79 14.09 -1.80
CA ASN A 426 -25.07 12.72 -1.42
C ASN A 426 -25.03 12.56 0.12
N PRO A 427 -26.09 12.02 0.77
CA PRO A 427 -26.10 11.82 2.22
C PRO A 427 -24.97 10.94 2.75
N ALA A 428 -24.48 9.97 1.99
CA ALA A 428 -23.38 9.10 2.41
C ALA A 428 -22.04 9.88 2.48
N GLU A 429 -21.79 10.80 1.54
CA GLU A 429 -20.63 11.69 1.56
C GLU A 429 -20.73 12.69 2.72
N GLU A 430 -21.92 13.31 2.92
CA GLU A 430 -22.17 14.18 4.08
C GLU A 430 -21.91 13.43 5.39
N ALA A 431 -22.32 12.16 5.48
CA ALA A 431 -22.02 11.30 6.62
C ALA A 431 -20.51 11.09 6.80
N GLY A 432 -19.76 10.98 5.70
CA GLY A 432 -18.29 10.88 5.71
C GLY A 432 -17.66 12.08 6.41
N PHE A 433 -17.95 13.29 5.96
CA PHE A 433 -17.38 14.52 6.53
C PHE A 433 -17.86 14.80 7.96
N ASN A 434 -19.10 14.46 8.32
CA ASN A 434 -19.54 14.49 9.71
C ASN A 434 -18.77 13.50 10.59
N GLY A 435 -18.45 12.31 10.06
CA GLY A 435 -17.59 11.33 10.72
C GLY A 435 -16.18 11.88 10.95
N MET A 436 -15.59 12.53 9.95
CA MET A 436 -14.28 13.20 10.09
C MET A 436 -14.31 14.29 11.16
N LYS A 437 -15.35 15.13 11.19
CA LYS A 437 -15.52 16.13 12.26
C LYS A 437 -15.59 15.49 13.64
N ALA A 438 -16.31 14.37 13.77
CA ALA A 438 -16.38 13.64 15.04
C ALA A 438 -15.00 13.13 15.47
N SER A 439 -14.22 12.55 14.55
CA SER A 439 -12.88 12.07 14.82
C SER A 439 -11.91 13.19 15.22
N ILE A 440 -11.97 14.34 14.55
CA ILE A 440 -11.16 15.51 14.90
C ILE A 440 -11.51 15.98 16.31
N LEU A 441 -12.79 16.17 16.61
CA LEU A 441 -13.24 16.62 17.93
C LEU A 441 -12.86 15.63 19.03
N GLN A 442 -12.92 14.33 18.76
CA GLN A 442 -12.45 13.27 19.66
C GLN A 442 -10.93 13.39 19.91
N GLN A 443 -10.12 13.58 18.86
CA GLN A 443 -8.68 13.78 18.96
C GLN A 443 -8.31 14.97 19.86
N PHE A 444 -9.11 16.04 19.82
CA PHE A 444 -8.90 17.24 20.65
C PHE A 444 -9.66 17.21 21.99
N GLY A 445 -10.20 16.06 22.40
CA GLY A 445 -10.85 15.87 23.70
C GLY A 445 -12.24 16.53 23.81
N ARG A 446 -12.85 16.94 22.70
CA ARG A 446 -14.19 17.56 22.66
C ARG A 446 -15.26 16.50 22.44
N TYR A 447 -15.33 15.55 23.37
CA TYR A 447 -16.13 14.33 23.23
C TYR A 447 -17.63 14.57 23.08
N GLU A 448 -18.22 15.53 23.81
CA GLU A 448 -19.65 15.84 23.69
C GLU A 448 -20.01 16.39 22.31
N ASP A 449 -19.16 17.27 21.75
CA ASP A 449 -19.34 17.78 20.39
C ASP A 449 -19.14 16.65 19.36
N ALA A 450 -18.16 15.77 19.57
CA ALA A 450 -17.91 14.60 18.73
C ALA A 450 -19.12 13.68 18.64
N VAL A 451 -19.84 13.43 19.76
CA VAL A 451 -21.10 12.65 19.77
C VAL A 451 -22.17 13.26 18.86
N VAL A 452 -22.25 14.59 18.78
CA VAL A 452 -23.23 15.27 17.91
C VAL A 452 -22.97 14.91 16.45
N PHE A 453 -21.72 15.07 15.99
CA PHE A 453 -21.35 14.80 14.60
C PHE A 453 -21.34 13.30 14.26
N ALA A 454 -20.89 12.44 15.16
CA ALA A 454 -20.98 10.98 15.00
C ALA A 454 -22.45 10.51 14.91
N SER A 455 -23.35 11.13 15.70
CA SER A 455 -24.79 10.86 15.60
C SER A 455 -25.35 11.31 14.25
N ARG A 456 -24.95 12.50 13.77
CA ARG A 456 -25.36 13.01 12.45
C ARG A 456 -24.89 12.09 11.32
N ALA A 457 -23.63 11.65 11.37
CA ALA A 457 -23.07 10.71 10.40
C ALA A 457 -23.87 9.41 10.36
N ARG A 458 -24.20 8.81 11.53
CA ARG A 458 -25.04 7.62 11.64
C ARG A 458 -26.46 7.84 11.14
N ASP A 459 -27.07 9.01 11.36
CA ASP A 459 -28.43 9.30 10.93
C ASP A 459 -28.53 9.47 9.41
N LEU A 460 -27.49 9.96 8.77
CA LEU A 460 -27.39 10.12 7.31
C LEU A 460 -27.09 8.79 6.60
N ASP A 461 -26.20 7.98 7.19
CA ASP A 461 -25.77 6.70 6.62
C ASP A 461 -25.59 5.70 7.77
N ASN A 462 -26.61 4.88 8.02
CA ASN A 462 -26.70 3.98 9.16
C ASN A 462 -25.93 2.67 8.94
N THR A 463 -24.63 2.75 8.65
CA THR A 463 -23.76 1.58 8.52
C THR A 463 -23.33 1.04 9.90
N HIS A 464 -22.79 -0.18 9.90
CA HIS A 464 -22.20 -0.79 11.09
C HIS A 464 -21.08 0.09 11.66
N ASP A 465 -20.13 0.48 10.81
CA ASP A 465 -18.93 1.22 11.22
C ASP A 465 -19.26 2.56 11.87
N ARG A 466 -20.28 3.26 11.35
CA ARG A 466 -20.74 4.51 11.95
C ARG A 466 -21.41 4.33 13.32
N ARG A 467 -22.10 3.19 13.52
CA ARG A 467 -22.65 2.86 14.85
C ARG A 467 -21.54 2.50 15.83
N MET A 468 -20.50 1.81 15.37
CA MET A 468 -19.32 1.49 16.18
C MET A 468 -18.55 2.77 16.56
N ALA A 469 -18.27 3.64 15.59
CA ALA A 469 -17.63 4.93 15.83
C ALA A 469 -18.43 5.77 16.85
N LEU A 470 -19.76 5.84 16.70
CA LEU A 470 -20.62 6.55 17.66
C LEU A 470 -20.56 5.92 19.05
N ALA A 471 -20.54 4.58 19.18
CA ALA A 471 -20.43 3.92 20.47
C ALA A 471 -19.10 4.24 21.18
N ASN A 472 -17.99 4.25 20.43
CA ASN A 472 -16.68 4.60 20.96
C ASN A 472 -16.65 6.05 21.47
N VAL A 473 -17.10 7.02 20.66
CA VAL A 473 -17.15 8.43 21.07
C VAL A 473 -18.09 8.64 22.26
N MET A 474 -19.21 7.90 22.35
CA MET A 474 -20.10 7.93 23.53
C MET A 474 -19.38 7.40 24.79
N GLY A 475 -18.51 6.40 24.65
CA GLY A 475 -17.66 5.90 25.74
C GLY A 475 -16.78 7.00 26.30
N GLU A 476 -16.01 7.65 25.46
CA GLU A 476 -15.13 8.77 25.82
C GLU A 476 -15.90 9.95 26.43
N ALA A 477 -17.10 10.23 25.94
CA ALA A 477 -17.99 11.25 26.48
C ALA A 477 -18.68 10.86 27.80
N GLY A 478 -18.36 9.70 28.38
CA GLY A 478 -18.96 9.20 29.62
C GLY A 478 -20.41 8.73 29.47
N MET A 479 -20.93 8.60 28.25
CA MET A 479 -22.31 8.12 27.97
C MET A 479 -22.37 6.59 27.93
N ILE A 480 -21.76 5.93 28.92
CA ILE A 480 -21.46 4.48 28.93
C ILE A 480 -22.70 3.60 28.69
N ASP A 481 -23.81 3.87 29.41
CA ASP A 481 -25.04 3.08 29.24
C ASP A 481 -25.62 3.15 27.82
N ARG A 482 -25.44 4.29 27.13
CA ARG A 482 -25.94 4.46 25.75
C ARG A 482 -25.07 3.71 24.78
N ALA A 483 -23.76 3.79 24.95
CA ALA A 483 -22.77 3.05 24.16
C ALA A 483 -22.99 1.54 24.29
N ILE A 484 -23.10 1.02 25.51
CA ILE A 484 -23.37 -0.42 25.78
C ILE A 484 -24.63 -0.88 25.07
N ARG A 485 -25.73 -0.14 25.16
CA ARG A 485 -26.98 -0.49 24.45
C ARG A 485 -26.78 -0.59 22.93
N LEU A 486 -26.03 0.35 22.36
CA LEU A 486 -25.75 0.35 20.92
C LEU A 486 -24.90 -0.87 20.52
N LEU A 487 -23.83 -1.14 21.28
CA LEU A 487 -22.95 -2.29 21.06
C LEU A 487 -23.68 -3.63 21.26
N GLN A 488 -24.57 -3.74 22.24
CA GLN A 488 -25.39 -4.93 22.45
C GLN A 488 -26.32 -5.19 21.25
N ILE A 489 -26.92 -4.16 20.67
CA ILE A 489 -27.76 -4.30 19.47
C ILE A 489 -26.92 -4.78 18.29
N GLU A 490 -25.72 -4.24 18.11
CA GLU A 490 -24.83 -4.68 17.02
C GLU A 490 -24.34 -6.13 17.22
N ARG A 491 -23.98 -6.50 18.43
CA ARG A 491 -23.62 -7.88 18.78
C ARG A 491 -24.75 -8.87 18.46
N LEU A 492 -26.00 -8.52 18.73
CA LEU A 492 -27.15 -9.39 18.41
C LEU A 492 -27.33 -9.59 16.89
N LYS A 493 -26.92 -8.62 16.08
CA LYS A 493 -26.95 -8.74 14.61
C LYS A 493 -25.79 -9.55 14.06
N ARG A 494 -24.67 -9.60 14.79
CA ARG A 494 -23.39 -10.22 14.40
C ARG A 494 -22.83 -11.06 15.54
N PRO A 495 -23.53 -12.13 15.96
CA PRO A 495 -23.18 -12.89 17.16
C PRO A 495 -21.84 -13.65 17.04
N ASP A 496 -21.45 -14.00 15.80
CA ASP A 496 -20.25 -14.79 15.50
C ASP A 496 -19.16 -13.94 14.81
N ASP A 497 -19.27 -12.61 14.84
CA ASP A 497 -18.25 -11.70 14.32
C ASP A 497 -17.20 -11.45 15.43
N PRO A 498 -15.96 -11.98 15.29
CA PRO A 498 -14.95 -11.87 16.33
C PRO A 498 -14.53 -10.41 16.59
N TYR A 499 -14.57 -9.56 15.57
CA TYR A 499 -14.21 -8.14 15.73
C TYR A 499 -15.28 -7.38 16.51
N MET A 500 -16.56 -7.66 16.23
CA MET A 500 -17.67 -7.10 17.00
C MET A 500 -17.63 -7.53 18.45
N LEU A 501 -17.40 -8.83 18.69
CA LEU A 501 -17.27 -9.38 20.04
C LEU A 501 -16.07 -8.75 20.77
N ASN A 502 -14.94 -8.60 20.09
CA ASN A 502 -13.75 -7.96 20.65
C ASN A 502 -14.04 -6.51 21.04
N THR A 503 -14.62 -5.73 20.16
CA THR A 503 -14.95 -4.32 20.44
C THR A 503 -15.90 -4.19 21.64
N TYR A 504 -16.92 -5.02 21.72
CA TYR A 504 -17.85 -4.99 22.85
C TYR A 504 -17.16 -5.40 24.16
N GLY A 505 -16.40 -6.49 24.14
CA GLY A 505 -15.69 -6.99 25.32
C GLY A 505 -14.64 -6.00 25.82
N TYR A 506 -13.86 -5.42 24.91
CA TYR A 506 -12.86 -4.44 25.26
C TYR A 506 -13.47 -3.13 25.79
N PHE A 507 -14.58 -2.68 25.19
CA PHE A 507 -15.33 -1.55 25.72
C PHE A 507 -15.78 -1.77 27.18
N LEU A 508 -16.26 -2.97 27.52
CA LEU A 508 -16.61 -3.32 28.89
C LEU A 508 -15.40 -3.25 29.83
N LEU A 509 -14.22 -3.71 29.41
CA LEU A 509 -12.99 -3.65 30.21
C LEU A 509 -12.52 -2.22 30.47
N GLN A 510 -12.69 -1.34 29.50
CA GLN A 510 -12.24 0.05 29.59
C GLN A 510 -13.17 0.94 30.43
N HIS A 511 -14.48 0.74 30.30
CA HIS A 511 -15.46 1.69 30.81
C HIS A 511 -16.34 1.16 31.93
N THR A 512 -16.20 -0.12 32.33
CA THR A 512 -17.03 -0.76 33.38
C THR A 512 -16.21 -1.70 34.26
N GLU A 513 -16.86 -2.18 35.31
CA GLU A 513 -16.35 -3.30 36.12
C GLU A 513 -16.96 -4.67 35.67
N GLY A 514 -17.55 -4.73 34.48
CA GLY A 514 -18.22 -5.90 33.92
C GLY A 514 -17.27 -6.97 33.39
N TYR A 515 -16.21 -7.30 34.16
CA TYR A 515 -15.11 -8.17 33.71
C TYR A 515 -15.58 -9.58 33.37
N ASP A 516 -16.61 -10.10 34.05
CA ASP A 516 -17.18 -11.43 33.77
C ASP A 516 -17.80 -11.53 32.38
N GLU A 517 -18.58 -10.53 31.98
CA GLU A 517 -19.19 -10.49 30.67
C GLU A 517 -18.12 -10.21 29.60
N ALA A 518 -17.22 -9.26 29.86
CA ALA A 518 -16.10 -8.95 28.98
C ALA A 518 -15.27 -10.21 28.68
N PHE A 519 -14.90 -10.96 29.73
CA PHE A 519 -14.15 -12.20 29.55
C PHE A 519 -14.87 -13.20 28.65
N LYS A 520 -16.18 -13.46 28.89
CA LYS A 520 -16.95 -14.42 28.07
C LYS A 520 -16.98 -14.07 26.59
N VAL A 521 -17.19 -12.80 26.30
CA VAL A 521 -17.27 -12.33 24.90
C VAL A 521 -15.91 -12.36 24.22
N LEU A 522 -14.85 -11.93 24.93
CA LEU A 522 -13.48 -11.95 24.43
C LEU A 522 -12.93 -13.36 24.25
N TYR A 523 -13.31 -14.28 25.15
CA TYR A 523 -12.99 -15.69 24.98
C TYR A 523 -13.61 -16.27 23.71
N LEU A 524 -14.88 -15.94 23.42
CA LEU A 524 -15.55 -16.35 22.20
C LEU A 524 -14.89 -15.68 20.96
N ALA A 525 -14.57 -14.39 21.02
CA ALA A 525 -13.87 -13.68 19.96
C ALA A 525 -12.54 -14.37 19.61
N ASN A 526 -11.75 -14.72 20.64
CA ASN A 526 -10.48 -15.39 20.45
C ASN A 526 -10.62 -16.83 19.92
N ALA A 527 -11.71 -17.53 20.28
CA ALA A 527 -11.98 -18.86 19.73
C ALA A 527 -12.36 -18.80 18.24
N LEU A 528 -12.99 -17.71 17.78
CA LEU A 528 -13.37 -17.50 16.39
C LEU A 528 -12.21 -16.96 15.53
N ALA A 529 -11.23 -16.27 16.12
CA ALA A 529 -10.09 -15.67 15.43
C ALA A 529 -8.82 -15.76 16.31
N SER A 530 -8.36 -16.99 16.53
CA SER A 530 -7.26 -17.31 17.46
C SER A 530 -5.90 -16.70 17.08
N ASN A 531 -5.69 -16.37 15.80
CA ASN A 531 -4.44 -15.82 15.29
C ASN A 531 -4.47 -14.28 15.20
N ASN A 532 -5.49 -13.63 15.79
CA ASN A 532 -5.55 -12.18 15.77
C ASN A 532 -4.90 -11.60 17.04
N PRO A 533 -3.76 -10.88 16.91
CA PRO A 533 -3.00 -10.37 18.05
C PRO A 533 -3.80 -9.38 18.91
N TYR A 534 -4.65 -8.55 18.31
CA TYR A 534 -5.46 -7.57 19.06
C TYR A 534 -6.57 -8.23 19.88
N ILE A 535 -7.14 -9.33 19.39
CA ILE A 535 -8.12 -10.11 20.13
C ILE A 535 -7.43 -10.90 21.26
N ALA A 536 -6.24 -11.44 21.00
CA ALA A 536 -5.45 -12.12 22.02
C ALA A 536 -5.03 -11.16 23.15
N ASP A 537 -4.60 -9.94 22.80
CA ASP A 537 -4.31 -8.88 23.78
C ASP A 537 -5.52 -8.52 24.64
N SER A 538 -6.66 -8.26 24.01
CA SER A 538 -7.91 -7.94 24.73
C SER A 538 -8.33 -9.05 25.70
N LEU A 539 -8.22 -10.32 25.29
CA LEU A 539 -8.49 -11.45 26.19
C LEU A 539 -7.42 -11.55 27.30
N GLY A 540 -6.15 -11.32 26.97
CA GLY A 540 -5.06 -11.25 27.94
C GLY A 540 -5.33 -10.18 29.01
N TRP A 541 -5.80 -9.01 28.58
CA TRP A 541 -6.19 -7.93 29.48
C TRP A 541 -7.39 -8.30 30.37
N ALA A 542 -8.37 -9.06 29.84
CA ALA A 542 -9.48 -9.59 30.66
C ALA A 542 -8.98 -10.56 31.74
N TYR A 543 -8.04 -11.45 31.40
CA TYR A 543 -7.39 -12.30 32.39
C TYR A 543 -6.67 -11.48 33.48
N PHE A 544 -5.96 -10.43 33.07
CA PHE A 544 -5.31 -9.52 34.02
C PHE A 544 -6.29 -8.89 35.00
N LYS A 545 -7.39 -8.31 34.49
CA LYS A 545 -8.44 -7.69 35.31
C LYS A 545 -9.07 -8.67 36.30
N LEU A 546 -9.11 -9.96 35.96
CA LEU A 546 -9.56 -11.04 36.84
C LEU A 546 -8.44 -11.64 37.73
N GLY A 547 -7.23 -11.09 37.73
CA GLY A 547 -6.10 -11.49 38.57
C GLY A 547 -5.39 -12.78 38.14
N HIS A 548 -5.57 -13.22 36.88
CA HIS A 548 -4.91 -14.41 36.33
C HIS A 548 -3.65 -14.01 35.55
N LEU A 549 -2.60 -13.59 36.27
CA LEU A 549 -1.40 -12.96 35.69
C LEU A 549 -0.65 -13.86 34.70
N GLU A 550 -0.54 -15.16 34.97
CA GLU A 550 0.18 -16.10 34.10
C GLU A 550 -0.54 -16.30 32.76
N ASP A 551 -1.87 -16.42 32.75
CA ASP A 551 -2.67 -16.54 31.54
C ASP A 551 -2.66 -15.23 30.76
N ALA A 552 -2.74 -14.10 31.46
CA ALA A 552 -2.62 -12.77 30.87
C ALA A 552 -1.27 -12.61 30.16
N LYS A 553 -0.17 -12.88 30.85
CA LYS A 553 1.18 -12.81 30.28
C LYS A 553 1.30 -13.65 28.99
N ARG A 554 0.87 -14.90 29.05
CA ARG A 554 0.97 -15.85 27.93
C ARG A 554 0.25 -15.31 26.68
N LEU A 555 -0.95 -14.75 26.82
CA LEU A 555 -1.72 -14.23 25.68
C LEU A 555 -1.15 -12.92 25.14
N ILE A 556 -0.68 -12.02 26.01
CA ILE A 556 -0.07 -10.76 25.57
C ILE A 556 1.30 -11.01 24.90
N GLU A 557 2.09 -11.97 25.41
CA GLU A 557 3.32 -12.39 24.74
C GLU A 557 3.01 -13.04 23.38
N LEU A 558 1.97 -13.85 23.26
CA LEU A 558 1.51 -14.38 21.97
C LEU A 558 1.12 -13.25 21.02
N ALA A 559 0.33 -12.28 21.46
CA ALA A 559 -0.08 -11.12 20.68
C ALA A 559 1.13 -10.31 20.17
N ARG A 560 2.11 -10.09 21.04
CA ARG A 560 3.37 -9.42 20.68
C ARG A 560 4.17 -10.21 19.65
N ASP A 561 4.28 -11.52 19.80
CA ASP A 561 5.06 -12.38 18.92
C ASP A 561 4.39 -12.50 17.53
N GLU A 562 3.06 -12.56 17.47
CA GLU A 562 2.27 -12.54 16.21
C GLU A 562 2.43 -11.22 15.44
N LEU A 563 2.60 -10.10 16.15
CA LEU A 563 2.86 -8.81 15.50
C LEU A 563 4.32 -8.63 15.03
N ALA A 564 5.25 -9.43 15.54
CA ALA A 564 6.68 -9.23 15.25
C ALA A 564 6.98 -9.26 13.74
N PRO A 565 7.83 -8.35 13.22
CA PRO A 565 8.68 -7.39 13.95
C PRO A 565 8.00 -6.07 14.33
N GLN A 566 6.76 -5.82 13.87
CA GLN A 566 6.01 -4.64 14.32
C GLN A 566 5.74 -4.75 15.82
N LYS A 567 5.53 -3.62 16.44
CA LYS A 567 5.16 -3.51 17.85
C LYS A 567 3.93 -2.61 17.96
N HIS A 568 3.21 -2.77 19.06
CA HIS A 568 2.05 -1.94 19.34
C HIS A 568 2.15 -1.42 20.77
N TRP A 569 2.02 -0.11 20.94
CA TRP A 569 2.23 0.54 22.24
C TRP A 569 1.32 -0.03 23.34
N GLU A 570 0.07 -0.39 23.04
CA GLU A 570 -0.90 -0.88 24.02
C GLU A 570 -0.54 -2.28 24.52
N ILE A 571 -0.14 -3.18 23.62
CA ILE A 571 0.29 -4.54 23.95
C ILE A 571 1.54 -4.51 24.85
N GLU A 572 2.49 -3.62 24.54
CA GLU A 572 3.70 -3.45 25.34
C GLU A 572 3.39 -2.79 26.72
N ASP A 573 2.44 -1.86 26.77
CA ASP A 573 1.99 -1.27 28.05
C ASP A 573 1.29 -2.31 28.93
N HIS A 574 0.37 -3.10 28.37
CA HIS A 574 -0.29 -4.22 29.07
C HIS A 574 0.73 -5.25 29.58
N LEU A 575 1.72 -5.61 28.75
CA LEU A 575 2.78 -6.51 29.17
C LEU A 575 3.58 -5.95 30.35
N GLY A 576 3.92 -4.68 30.29
CA GLY A 576 4.64 -3.99 31.36
C GLY A 576 3.87 -4.04 32.70
N ASP A 577 2.57 -3.76 32.67
CA ASP A 577 1.70 -3.81 33.85
C ASP A 577 1.64 -5.21 34.45
N ILE A 578 1.51 -6.24 33.64
CA ILE A 578 1.48 -7.65 34.09
C ILE A 578 2.82 -8.06 34.70
N LEU A 579 3.93 -7.77 34.03
CA LEU A 579 5.27 -8.12 34.51
C LEU A 579 5.60 -7.44 35.83
N TRP A 580 5.15 -6.20 36.05
CA TRP A 580 5.31 -5.49 37.30
C TRP A 580 4.70 -6.26 38.50
N TYR A 581 3.46 -6.77 38.35
CA TYR A 581 2.80 -7.54 39.39
C TYR A 581 3.30 -8.99 39.50
N MET A 582 4.10 -9.45 38.55
CA MET A 582 4.81 -10.72 38.62
C MET A 582 6.23 -10.61 39.21
N ASP A 583 6.57 -9.46 39.82
CA ASP A 583 7.89 -9.12 40.38
C ASP A 583 9.03 -9.01 39.34
N ASP A 584 8.74 -9.00 38.05
CA ASP A 584 9.72 -8.71 36.97
C ASP A 584 9.74 -7.22 36.63
N GLN A 585 10.25 -6.42 37.54
CA GLN A 585 10.29 -4.96 37.40
C GLN A 585 11.20 -4.52 36.22
N GLU A 586 12.25 -5.28 35.93
CA GLU A 586 13.15 -4.97 34.81
C GLU A 586 12.47 -5.25 33.47
N GLY A 587 11.75 -6.38 33.35
CA GLY A 587 10.92 -6.69 32.20
C GLY A 587 9.81 -5.66 31.99
N ALA A 588 9.13 -5.25 33.06
CA ALA A 588 8.09 -4.23 33.04
C ALA A 588 8.61 -2.89 32.46
N ARG A 589 9.75 -2.41 32.96
CA ARG A 589 10.36 -1.17 32.48
C ARG A 589 10.73 -1.25 31.00
N ARG A 590 11.31 -2.37 30.54
CA ARG A 590 11.63 -2.57 29.12
C ARG A 590 10.38 -2.55 28.24
N ALA A 591 9.28 -3.15 28.69
CA ALA A 591 8.02 -3.15 27.97
C ALA A 591 7.43 -1.73 27.87
N TRP A 592 7.38 -0.99 28.98
CA TRP A 592 6.93 0.41 28.98
C TRP A 592 7.83 1.34 28.14
N GLU A 593 9.15 1.15 28.17
CA GLU A 593 10.08 1.88 27.28
C GLU A 593 9.81 1.57 25.80
N THR A 594 9.51 0.31 25.48
CA THR A 594 9.12 -0.10 24.14
C THR A 594 7.79 0.53 23.74
N SER A 595 6.80 0.54 24.65
CA SER A 595 5.52 1.21 24.41
C SER A 595 5.70 2.69 24.09
N LEU A 596 6.55 3.41 24.83
CA LEU A 596 6.85 4.82 24.53
C LEU A 596 7.51 5.03 23.17
N ALA A 597 8.31 4.07 22.71
CA ALA A 597 8.96 4.15 21.40
C ALA A 597 7.98 3.95 20.24
N GLU A 598 6.81 3.34 20.50
CA GLU A 598 5.74 3.15 19.52
C GLU A 598 4.68 4.28 19.55
N PHE A 599 5.03 5.41 20.15
CA PHE A 599 4.26 6.66 20.12
C PHE A 599 2.80 6.56 20.58
N PRO A 600 2.56 6.18 21.84
CA PRO A 600 1.21 6.17 22.40
C PRO A 600 0.59 7.57 22.44
N PRO A 601 -0.77 7.67 22.52
CA PRO A 601 -1.47 8.94 22.74
C PRO A 601 -0.90 9.71 23.94
N GLU A 602 -0.94 11.04 23.91
CA GLU A 602 -0.25 11.90 24.89
C GLU A 602 -0.69 11.62 26.33
N GLU A 603 -1.97 11.33 26.59
CA GLU A 603 -2.43 11.00 27.93
C GLU A 603 -1.90 9.64 28.40
N VAL A 604 -1.85 8.65 27.51
CA VAL A 604 -1.25 7.33 27.79
C VAL A 604 0.26 7.49 28.01
N ARG A 605 0.92 8.29 27.19
CA ARG A 605 2.35 8.60 27.31
C ARG A 605 2.70 9.15 28.70
N LYS A 606 1.90 10.06 29.24
CA LYS A 606 2.08 10.59 30.60
C LYS A 606 1.97 9.49 31.63
N THR A 607 0.95 8.64 31.51
CA THR A 607 0.74 7.51 32.43
C THR A 607 1.91 6.52 32.37
N ILE A 608 2.44 6.21 31.19
CA ILE A 608 3.59 5.31 31.05
C ILE A 608 4.86 5.95 31.67
N LEU A 609 5.06 7.26 31.51
CA LEU A 609 6.19 7.95 32.15
C LEU A 609 6.08 7.91 33.68
N GLU A 610 4.86 8.04 34.25
CA GLU A 610 4.62 7.88 35.69
C GLU A 610 4.91 6.44 36.15
N LYS A 611 4.50 5.43 35.37
CA LYS A 611 4.83 4.02 35.64
C LYS A 611 6.35 3.76 35.63
N LEU A 612 7.07 4.36 34.70
CA LEU A 612 8.54 4.26 34.64
C LEU A 612 9.24 4.92 35.82
N ASP A 613 8.72 6.05 36.33
CA ASP A 613 9.30 6.76 37.47
C ASP A 613 9.00 6.06 38.80
N ALA A 614 7.75 5.78 39.07
CA ALA A 614 7.26 5.34 40.39
C ALA A 614 6.79 3.86 40.44
N GLY A 615 6.63 3.20 39.28
CA GLY A 615 5.97 1.90 39.22
C GLY A 615 4.46 2.02 39.38
N LEU A 616 3.78 0.87 39.47
CA LEU A 616 2.34 0.84 39.71
C LEU A 616 2.05 0.96 41.22
N SER A 617 1.27 1.97 41.57
CA SER A 617 0.89 2.26 42.96
C SER A 617 -0.40 1.51 43.43
N VAL A 618 -1.18 1.04 42.43
CA VAL A 618 -2.42 0.27 42.70
C VAL A 618 -2.05 -1.18 43.01
N PRO A 619 -2.68 -1.86 44.00
CA PRO A 619 -2.43 -3.27 44.24
C PRO A 619 -2.82 -4.15 43.04
N ALA A 620 -2.16 -5.30 42.90
CA ALA A 620 -2.50 -6.29 41.87
C ALA A 620 -3.98 -6.66 41.93
N PRO A 621 -4.64 -6.92 40.78
CA PRO A 621 -6.00 -7.43 40.78
C PRO A 621 -6.09 -8.76 41.59
N GLU A 622 -7.10 -8.86 42.48
CA GLU A 622 -7.35 -10.08 43.20
C GLU A 622 -7.81 -11.20 42.27
N LYS A 623 -7.28 -12.41 42.44
CA LYS A 623 -7.64 -13.56 41.63
C LYS A 623 -9.09 -13.96 41.86
N GLN A 624 -9.92 -13.80 40.84
CA GLN A 624 -11.33 -14.17 40.84
C GLN A 624 -11.53 -15.52 40.10
N PRO A 625 -12.59 -16.28 40.41
CA PRO A 625 -12.94 -17.46 39.63
C PRO A 625 -13.23 -17.06 38.18
N LEU A 626 -12.68 -17.80 37.21
CA LEU A 626 -13.00 -17.54 35.80
C LEU A 626 -14.49 -17.79 35.53
N PRO A 627 -15.15 -16.87 34.79
CA PRO A 627 -16.54 -17.04 34.40
C PRO A 627 -16.71 -18.30 33.53
N ARG A 628 -17.79 -19.05 33.74
CA ARG A 628 -18.12 -20.17 32.86
C ARG A 628 -18.54 -19.63 31.50
N VAL A 629 -17.88 -20.11 30.46
CA VAL A 629 -18.28 -19.87 29.09
C VAL A 629 -19.16 -21.06 28.67
N ASP A 630 -20.48 -20.87 28.58
CA ASP A 630 -21.44 -21.94 28.29
C ASP A 630 -21.43 -22.35 26.79
N ALA A 631 -20.51 -21.84 25.99
CA ALA A 631 -20.26 -22.27 24.64
C ALA A 631 -19.09 -23.28 24.62
N GLU A 632 -19.40 -24.57 24.71
CA GLU A 632 -18.64 -25.50 23.91
C GLU A 632 -18.86 -25.06 22.45
N PRO A 633 -17.79 -24.75 21.68
CA PRO A 633 -17.95 -24.59 20.26
C PRO A 633 -18.46 -25.93 19.72
N ALA A 634 -19.76 -26.04 19.54
CA ALA A 634 -20.32 -27.15 18.81
C ALA A 634 -19.60 -27.17 17.47
N ASP A 635 -18.82 -28.23 17.24
CA ASP A 635 -18.25 -28.61 15.94
C ASP A 635 -17.01 -27.87 15.41
N LEU A 636 -16.02 -27.51 16.23
CA LEU A 636 -14.67 -27.25 15.69
C LEU A 636 -13.95 -28.56 15.27
N GLU A 637 -14.35 -29.73 15.80
CA GLU A 637 -13.78 -31.03 15.39
C GLU A 637 -14.33 -31.55 14.03
N SER A 638 -15.37 -30.95 13.46
CA SER A 638 -15.93 -31.39 12.17
C SER A 638 -15.41 -30.62 10.94
N ARG A 639 -14.50 -29.67 11.12
CA ARG A 639 -13.86 -28.94 10.02
C ARG A 639 -12.43 -29.40 9.70
N GLU A 640 -11.94 -30.44 10.37
CA GLU A 640 -10.67 -31.13 10.08
C GLU A 640 -10.84 -32.41 9.24
N THR A 641 -11.88 -32.50 8.40
CA THR A 641 -11.94 -33.60 7.41
C THR A 641 -12.20 -33.06 6.02
#